data_9c7bccfed0e4a0b61109ed9213854e3e
#
_entry.id   9c7bccfed0e4a0b61109ed9213854e3e
#
_cell.length_a   1.000
_cell.length_b   1.000
_cell.length_c   1.000
_cell.angle_alpha   90.00
_cell.angle_beta   90.00
_cell.angle_gamma   90.00
#
_symmetry.space_group_name_H-M   'P 1'
#
loop_
_entity.id
_entity.type
_entity.pdbx_description
1 polymer ?
#
loop_
_entity_poly.entity_id
_entity_poly.type
_entity_poly.pdbx_seq_one_letter_code
_entity_poly.pdbx_strand_id
1 'polypeptide(L)'
;MQIKLMRIYIIVECKKKNRKDGRGQLEDYLRLSKTRLGVWFNGDEVLYLRKYEASGKVTFEEIPNIPLYGQRIEDIGLFKRGELQKTHNLKSVFKNIRNYLAANNTGQTLDTEFVPQIINIIFCKIYDERFTKKEDIVNFRAGINEEQNQIIERIQNIFSLVKEKYPDVFDESDKITLSQNSIVYIVGELQQFCLIESERDVIADAFEVFIGPSLRGGQGQFFTPRNVVKLLLSIVDPSPKDKIIDPACGSGGFLVEALRYIWKKVDTQGAELGWPDSEINAEKQEVAIKNFRGIDKESFLSKTTKAYMALLGDGRGGIYCENSLEAPHTWSIEAQNSIHDGGFKVILTNPPYGSKLKIDDTSILSRFQLGHKWKKNKNSEEFEKTNNLLDSQTPQVLFIEKCLALLEPGGKLGIVAPESMFCNPSHKYIMNYVEKHARIDAVISMPEELFQPNTHAKTCIAILTKFGNDCKIEDDHTIFMAAAKWCGHDSRGLEIPFDDIPLIEERYKKYKSGEKLKYDHLGFTIKKSDIVDSIYLPIYYNPEIIEQLDSLRQDYDLVRFGDLVEEGIISISTGDEVGKLAYGTGQIPFIRTSDIANWEIKIDPKQGLSEEIYTSLKEKQDVRAYDILMVKDGTYLVGTCAMVSENDTRIVFQSHLYKIRCNDHEKVNPWLLLALLSCPIVKQQIRAKQFTQDIIDTLGRRIYELVLPFPKNKDKRIEIINMVQQVFNKRNEAKNIMRSTLLNITPVHSFEENNNFLTLI
;
A
#
# COMPACT_ATOMS: atom_id res chain seq x y z
N MET A 1 -48.68 43.74 -2.52
CA MET A 1 -47.88 42.53 -2.36
C MET A 1 -47.67 41.95 -3.76
N GLN A 2 -46.53 42.31 -4.43
CA GLN A 2 -46.23 41.79 -5.76
C GLN A 2 -45.60 40.41 -5.57
N ILE A 3 -46.31 39.36 -5.99
CA ILE A 3 -45.75 38.00 -6.12
C ILE A 3 -44.75 38.05 -7.28
N LYS A 4 -43.45 38.10 -6.97
CA LYS A 4 -42.40 37.83 -7.95
C LYS A 4 -42.54 36.39 -8.39
N LEU A 5 -43.06 36.14 -9.58
CA LEU A 5 -43.04 34.84 -10.23
C LEU A 5 -41.59 34.41 -10.35
N MET A 6 -41.18 33.42 -9.55
CA MET A 6 -39.88 32.73 -9.73
C MET A 6 -39.92 32.06 -11.11
N ARG A 7 -39.07 32.50 -12.05
CA ARG A 7 -38.87 31.80 -13.31
C ARG A 7 -37.95 30.62 -13.04
N ILE A 8 -38.45 29.41 -13.28
CA ILE A 8 -37.62 28.20 -13.27
C ILE A 8 -36.76 28.24 -14.53
N TYR A 9 -35.41 28.25 -14.37
CA TYR A 9 -34.44 28.28 -15.49
C TYR A 9 -34.00 26.91 -15.92
N ILE A 10 -33.88 25.96 -15.00
CA ILE A 10 -33.39 24.61 -15.23
C ILE A 10 -34.24 23.61 -14.45
N ILE A 11 -34.56 22.49 -15.06
CA ILE A 11 -35.18 21.33 -14.40
C ILE A 11 -34.11 20.25 -14.23
N VAL A 12 -33.96 19.74 -13.02
CA VAL A 12 -32.99 18.66 -12.71
C VAL A 12 -33.77 17.41 -12.30
N GLU A 13 -33.57 16.34 -13.04
CA GLU A 13 -34.09 15.00 -12.73
C GLU A 13 -32.98 14.15 -12.13
N CYS A 14 -33.14 13.77 -10.86
CA CYS A 14 -32.14 12.96 -10.15
C CYS A 14 -32.60 11.50 -10.02
N LYS A 15 -31.73 10.55 -10.32
CA LYS A 15 -31.97 9.14 -10.15
C LYS A 15 -30.95 8.51 -9.18
N LYS A 16 -31.29 7.35 -8.62
CA LYS A 16 -30.33 6.56 -7.84
C LYS A 16 -29.22 6.06 -8.74
N LYS A 17 -28.05 5.89 -8.16
CA LYS A 17 -26.87 5.30 -8.80
C LYS A 17 -27.26 4.01 -9.54
N ASN A 18 -26.71 3.81 -10.74
CA ASN A 18 -26.97 2.68 -11.65
C ASN A 18 -28.36 2.65 -12.33
N ARG A 19 -29.23 3.64 -12.15
CA ARG A 19 -30.46 3.74 -12.93
C ARG A 19 -30.25 4.63 -14.15
N LYS A 20 -30.61 4.10 -15.35
CA LYS A 20 -30.49 4.81 -16.63
C LYS A 20 -31.84 5.31 -17.17
N ASP A 21 -32.92 5.06 -16.44
CA ASP A 21 -34.24 5.55 -16.75
C ASP A 21 -34.43 7.02 -16.31
N GLY A 22 -35.37 7.70 -16.90
CA GLY A 22 -35.76 9.06 -16.48
C GLY A 22 -35.45 10.16 -17.48
N ARG A 23 -34.75 9.89 -18.59
CA ARG A 23 -34.56 10.84 -19.69
C ARG A 23 -35.93 11.26 -20.26
N GLY A 24 -36.81 10.31 -20.58
CA GLY A 24 -38.17 10.59 -21.03
C GLY A 24 -38.98 11.38 -20.02
N GLN A 25 -38.81 11.11 -18.72
CA GLN A 25 -39.48 11.86 -17.66
C GLN A 25 -38.98 13.33 -17.61
N LEU A 26 -37.67 13.57 -17.77
CA LEU A 26 -37.12 14.91 -17.88
C LEU A 26 -37.66 15.64 -19.14
N GLU A 27 -37.73 14.94 -20.29
CA GLU A 27 -38.31 15.49 -21.51
C GLU A 27 -39.78 15.87 -21.34
N ASP A 28 -40.56 15.05 -20.62
CA ASP A 28 -41.99 15.36 -20.30
C ASP A 28 -42.10 16.58 -19.39
N TYR A 29 -41.27 16.69 -18.37
CA TYR A 29 -41.26 17.89 -17.50
C TYR A 29 -40.87 19.15 -18.28
N LEU A 30 -39.89 19.03 -19.21
CA LEU A 30 -39.53 20.15 -20.07
C LEU A 30 -40.65 20.54 -21.03
N ARG A 31 -41.41 19.56 -21.59
CA ARG A 31 -42.58 19.83 -22.45
C ARG A 31 -43.65 20.60 -21.73
N LEU A 32 -43.93 20.21 -20.47
CA LEU A 32 -44.99 20.81 -19.66
C LEU A 32 -44.59 22.15 -19.05
N SER A 33 -43.34 22.52 -19.11
CA SER A 33 -42.81 23.76 -18.54
C SER A 33 -42.43 24.79 -19.61
N LYS A 34 -42.24 26.05 -19.18
CA LYS A 34 -41.60 27.09 -20.03
C LYS A 34 -40.08 27.04 -20.01
N THR A 35 -39.51 26.11 -19.25
CA THR A 35 -38.04 25.94 -19.08
C THR A 35 -37.46 25.33 -20.33
N ARG A 36 -36.29 25.86 -20.76
CA ARG A 36 -35.60 25.40 -21.96
C ARG A 36 -34.46 24.42 -21.68
N LEU A 37 -34.02 24.31 -20.43
CA LEU A 37 -32.86 23.51 -20.05
C LEU A 37 -33.26 22.44 -19.03
N GLY A 38 -32.74 21.24 -19.24
CA GLY A 38 -32.90 20.11 -18.34
C GLY A 38 -31.54 19.44 -18.05
N VAL A 39 -31.42 18.95 -16.86
CA VAL A 39 -30.27 18.12 -16.42
C VAL A 39 -30.83 16.82 -15.89
N TRP A 40 -30.37 15.71 -16.43
CA TRP A 40 -30.56 14.39 -15.86
C TRP A 40 -29.29 13.93 -15.17
N PHE A 41 -29.40 13.38 -13.98
CA PHE A 41 -28.23 12.97 -13.16
C PHE A 41 -28.55 11.75 -12.32
N ASN A 42 -27.65 10.74 -12.29
CA ASN A 42 -27.80 9.52 -11.49
C ASN A 42 -26.64 9.28 -10.49
N GLY A 43 -25.80 10.28 -10.26
CA GLY A 43 -24.63 10.16 -9.40
C GLY A 43 -23.37 9.72 -10.15
N ASP A 44 -23.48 9.04 -11.28
CA ASP A 44 -22.37 8.60 -12.12
C ASP A 44 -22.37 9.26 -13.50
N GLU A 45 -23.55 9.49 -14.05
CA GLU A 45 -23.76 10.08 -15.38
C GLU A 45 -24.55 11.38 -15.26
N VAL A 46 -24.24 12.35 -16.12
CA VAL A 46 -25.01 13.57 -16.30
C VAL A 46 -25.32 13.77 -17.78
N LEU A 47 -26.51 14.27 -18.05
CA LEU A 47 -26.99 14.60 -19.40
C LEU A 47 -27.63 15.98 -19.37
N TYR A 48 -27.25 16.85 -20.29
CA TYR A 48 -27.77 18.18 -20.46
C TYR A 48 -28.68 18.23 -21.70
N LEU A 49 -29.95 18.67 -21.53
CA LEU A 49 -30.93 18.75 -22.59
C LEU A 49 -31.40 20.18 -22.81
N ARG A 50 -31.47 20.58 -24.05
CA ARG A 50 -32.10 21.82 -24.49
C ARG A 50 -33.43 21.50 -25.21
N LYS A 51 -34.49 22.16 -24.81
CA LYS A 51 -35.79 22.12 -25.47
C LYS A 51 -35.85 23.15 -26.61
N TYR A 52 -36.22 22.71 -27.78
CA TYR A 52 -36.54 23.55 -28.94
C TYR A 52 -38.04 23.49 -29.26
N GLU A 53 -38.58 24.62 -29.58
CA GLU A 53 -39.97 24.76 -30.06
C GLU A 53 -39.93 25.42 -31.45
N ALA A 54 -40.17 24.65 -32.50
CA ALA A 54 -40.25 25.15 -33.86
C ALA A 54 -41.51 24.60 -34.54
N SER A 55 -42.30 25.48 -35.17
CA SER A 55 -43.50 25.13 -35.92
C SER A 55 -44.51 24.26 -35.14
N GLY A 56 -44.67 24.51 -33.83
CA GLY A 56 -45.56 23.75 -32.95
C GLY A 56 -45.07 22.35 -32.53
N LYS A 57 -43.86 21.96 -32.91
CA LYS A 57 -43.23 20.70 -32.51
C LYS A 57 -42.12 20.97 -31.47
N VAL A 58 -42.17 20.24 -30.38
CA VAL A 58 -41.13 20.27 -29.33
C VAL A 58 -40.13 19.16 -29.59
N THR A 59 -38.85 19.52 -29.72
CA THR A 59 -37.72 18.59 -29.85
C THR A 59 -36.70 18.83 -28.73
N PHE A 60 -35.89 17.82 -28.41
CA PHE A 60 -34.86 17.87 -27.39
C PHE A 60 -33.51 17.56 -28.02
N GLU A 61 -32.53 18.36 -27.68
CA GLU A 61 -31.15 18.20 -28.15
C GLU A 61 -30.20 18.08 -26.93
N GLU A 62 -29.23 17.18 -27.04
CA GLU A 62 -28.18 17.10 -26.06
C GLU A 62 -27.19 18.25 -26.28
N ILE A 63 -26.85 18.95 -25.20
CA ILE A 63 -25.91 20.07 -25.24
C ILE A 63 -24.68 19.77 -24.36
N PRO A 64 -23.52 20.38 -24.64
CA PRO A 64 -22.27 20.06 -23.94
C PRO A 64 -22.27 20.43 -22.46
N ASN A 65 -23.02 21.45 -22.05
CA ASN A 65 -23.12 21.93 -20.68
C ASN A 65 -24.32 22.90 -20.52
N ILE A 66 -24.58 23.35 -19.30
CA ILE A 66 -25.52 24.44 -19.02
C ILE A 66 -24.79 25.79 -18.98
N PRO A 67 -25.49 26.93 -19.29
CA PRO A 67 -24.88 28.24 -19.22
C PRO A 67 -24.52 28.62 -17.77
N LEU A 68 -23.44 29.39 -17.62
CA LEU A 68 -23.09 30.01 -16.34
C LEU A 68 -24.12 31.06 -15.94
N TYR A 69 -24.15 31.44 -14.65
CA TYR A 69 -25.02 32.52 -14.17
C TYR A 69 -24.75 33.82 -14.94
N GLY A 70 -25.79 34.35 -15.58
CA GLY A 70 -25.71 35.55 -16.43
C GLY A 70 -25.31 35.31 -17.89
N GLN A 71 -24.90 34.09 -18.28
CA GLN A 71 -24.56 33.71 -19.65
C GLN A 71 -25.85 33.32 -20.42
N ARG A 72 -25.94 33.69 -21.69
CA ARG A 72 -27.00 33.20 -22.59
C ARG A 72 -26.69 31.78 -23.06
N ILE A 73 -27.74 31.02 -23.41
CA ILE A 73 -27.58 29.64 -23.92
C ILE A 73 -26.72 29.60 -25.19
N GLU A 74 -26.92 30.60 -26.06
CA GLU A 74 -26.24 30.70 -27.34
C GLU A 74 -24.74 30.99 -27.20
N ASP A 75 -24.30 31.52 -26.05
CA ASP A 75 -22.91 31.87 -25.76
C ASP A 75 -22.12 30.70 -25.11
N ILE A 76 -22.76 29.54 -24.88
CA ILE A 76 -22.06 28.35 -24.41
C ILE A 76 -20.94 27.96 -25.38
N GLY A 77 -19.72 27.82 -24.87
CA GLY A 77 -18.52 27.50 -25.64
C GLY A 77 -17.80 28.69 -26.23
N LEU A 78 -18.28 29.91 -26.06
CA LEU A 78 -17.62 31.14 -26.52
C LEU A 78 -16.90 31.85 -25.37
N PHE A 79 -15.97 31.15 -24.71
CA PHE A 79 -15.18 31.72 -23.62
C PHE A 79 -13.90 32.37 -24.15
N LYS A 80 -13.64 33.62 -23.74
CA LYS A 80 -12.31 34.20 -23.90
C LYS A 80 -11.35 33.58 -22.92
N ARG A 81 -10.06 33.51 -23.28
CA ARG A 81 -9.04 32.93 -22.40
C ARG A 81 -9.00 33.61 -21.01
N GLY A 82 -9.21 34.92 -20.95
CA GLY A 82 -9.23 35.70 -19.70
C GLY A 82 -10.48 35.51 -18.85
N GLU A 83 -11.55 34.87 -19.39
CA GLU A 83 -12.83 34.61 -18.71
C GLU A 83 -12.87 33.22 -18.10
N LEU A 84 -11.87 32.36 -18.38
CA LEU A 84 -11.80 31.01 -17.83
C LEU A 84 -11.66 31.06 -16.31
N GLN A 85 -12.40 30.18 -15.63
CA GLN A 85 -12.51 30.17 -14.18
C GLN A 85 -11.45 29.33 -13.52
N LYS A 86 -10.82 29.86 -12.48
CA LYS A 86 -10.03 29.06 -11.54
C LYS A 86 -11.00 28.25 -10.66
N THR A 87 -10.75 26.97 -10.48
CA THR A 87 -11.62 26.14 -9.65
C THR A 87 -10.80 25.27 -8.70
N HIS A 88 -11.34 25.11 -7.48
CA HIS A 88 -10.81 24.19 -6.47
C HIS A 88 -11.44 22.79 -6.57
N ASN A 89 -12.40 22.58 -7.50
CA ASN A 89 -13.20 21.34 -7.57
C ASN A 89 -12.93 20.50 -8.83
N LEU A 90 -11.75 20.59 -9.43
CA LEU A 90 -11.36 19.79 -10.60
C LEU A 90 -11.47 18.28 -10.34
N LYS A 91 -11.17 17.83 -9.12
CA LYS A 91 -11.29 16.41 -8.73
C LYS A 91 -12.70 15.87 -8.99
N SER A 92 -13.74 16.64 -8.68
CA SER A 92 -15.14 16.26 -8.95
C SER A 92 -15.43 16.21 -10.45
N VAL A 93 -14.96 17.22 -11.20
CA VAL A 93 -15.14 17.28 -12.67
C VAL A 93 -14.48 16.05 -13.32
N PHE A 94 -13.25 15.74 -12.96
CA PHE A 94 -12.54 14.56 -13.50
C PHE A 94 -13.20 13.24 -13.08
N LYS A 95 -13.74 13.16 -11.88
CA LYS A 95 -14.51 11.99 -11.44
C LYS A 95 -15.76 11.79 -12.29
N ASN A 96 -16.48 12.86 -12.63
CA ASN A 96 -17.64 12.80 -13.52
C ASN A 96 -17.24 12.34 -14.93
N ILE A 97 -16.15 12.90 -15.47
CA ILE A 97 -15.62 12.50 -16.78
C ILE A 97 -15.29 11.01 -16.79
N ARG A 98 -14.58 10.53 -15.75
CA ARG A 98 -14.24 9.10 -15.63
C ARG A 98 -15.48 8.20 -15.57
N ASN A 99 -16.46 8.58 -14.75
CA ASN A 99 -17.70 7.81 -14.62
C ASN A 99 -18.48 7.78 -15.95
N TYR A 100 -18.53 8.89 -16.67
CA TYR A 100 -19.17 8.97 -17.99
C TYR A 100 -18.47 8.04 -19.01
N LEU A 101 -17.14 8.06 -19.06
CA LEU A 101 -16.37 7.20 -19.95
C LEU A 101 -16.58 5.71 -19.63
N ALA A 102 -16.56 5.34 -18.36
CA ALA A 102 -16.81 3.98 -17.92
C ALA A 102 -18.22 3.48 -18.26
N ALA A 103 -19.21 4.37 -18.28
CA ALA A 103 -20.60 4.03 -18.58
C ALA A 103 -20.91 3.94 -20.08
N ASN A 104 -20.20 4.71 -20.93
CA ASN A 104 -20.58 4.90 -22.34
C ASN A 104 -19.64 4.22 -23.35
N ASN A 105 -18.52 3.62 -22.90
CA ASN A 105 -17.64 2.86 -23.78
C ASN A 105 -17.88 1.36 -23.62
N THR A 106 -18.67 0.80 -24.52
CA THR A 106 -18.91 -0.64 -24.63
C THR A 106 -17.70 -1.35 -25.23
N GLY A 107 -17.02 -2.17 -24.45
CA GLY A 107 -15.93 -3.05 -24.90
C GLY A 107 -14.54 -2.71 -24.37
N GLN A 108 -14.32 -1.56 -23.76
CA GLN A 108 -13.06 -1.17 -23.11
C GLN A 108 -13.34 -0.90 -21.64
N THR A 109 -13.00 -1.84 -20.78
CA THR A 109 -13.23 -1.74 -19.32
C THR A 109 -11.98 -1.41 -18.54
N LEU A 110 -10.83 -1.22 -19.20
CA LEU A 110 -9.56 -1.00 -18.55
C LEU A 110 -9.24 0.50 -18.45
N ASP A 111 -9.13 0.99 -17.23
CA ASP A 111 -8.67 2.37 -16.94
C ASP A 111 -7.35 2.69 -17.68
N THR A 112 -6.51 1.68 -17.97
CA THR A 112 -5.26 1.81 -18.74
C THR A 112 -5.45 2.28 -20.19
N GLU A 113 -6.62 2.09 -20.78
CA GLU A 113 -6.92 2.57 -22.15
C GLU A 113 -7.48 3.98 -22.16
N PHE A 114 -8.20 4.38 -21.10
CA PHE A 114 -8.77 5.74 -21.01
C PHE A 114 -7.75 6.80 -20.58
N VAL A 115 -6.82 6.45 -19.70
CA VAL A 115 -5.86 7.41 -19.16
C VAL A 115 -5.01 8.08 -20.24
N PRO A 116 -4.43 7.38 -21.22
CA PRO A 116 -3.72 8.02 -22.32
C PRO A 116 -4.60 8.99 -23.11
N GLN A 117 -5.86 8.62 -23.36
CA GLN A 117 -6.79 9.44 -24.13
C GLN A 117 -7.15 10.74 -23.40
N ILE A 118 -7.35 10.65 -22.09
CA ILE A 118 -7.63 11.83 -21.24
C ILE A 118 -6.41 12.72 -21.16
N ILE A 119 -5.20 12.15 -21.04
CA ILE A 119 -3.94 12.90 -21.10
C ILE A 119 -3.87 13.70 -22.40
N ASN A 120 -4.15 13.05 -23.54
CA ASN A 120 -4.13 13.71 -24.84
C ASN A 120 -5.08 14.94 -24.85
N ILE A 121 -6.29 14.81 -24.33
CA ILE A 121 -7.28 15.90 -24.29
C ILE A 121 -6.89 16.99 -23.30
N ILE A 122 -6.36 16.63 -22.11
CA ILE A 122 -5.87 17.61 -21.13
C ILE A 122 -4.73 18.45 -21.72
N PHE A 123 -3.82 17.82 -22.48
CA PHE A 123 -2.76 18.54 -23.15
C PHE A 123 -3.27 19.48 -24.24
N CYS A 124 -4.33 19.12 -24.97
CA CYS A 124 -5.01 20.04 -25.88
C CYS A 124 -5.53 21.27 -25.15
N LYS A 125 -6.16 21.07 -23.98
CA LYS A 125 -6.68 22.15 -23.14
C LYS A 125 -5.55 23.09 -22.68
N ILE A 126 -4.46 22.53 -22.14
CA ILE A 126 -3.31 23.30 -21.63
C ILE A 126 -2.58 24.03 -22.75
N TYR A 127 -2.40 23.37 -23.89
CA TYR A 127 -1.80 24.00 -25.07
C TYR A 127 -2.61 25.22 -25.50
N ASP A 128 -3.91 25.06 -25.66
CA ASP A 128 -4.79 26.15 -26.07
C ASP A 128 -4.79 27.30 -25.06
N GLU A 129 -4.88 27.01 -23.76
CA GLU A 129 -4.79 28.04 -22.71
C GLU A 129 -3.45 28.80 -22.71
N ARG A 130 -2.34 28.11 -23.01
CA ARG A 130 -1.01 28.69 -22.97
C ARG A 130 -0.72 29.60 -24.15
N PHE A 131 -1.25 29.28 -25.34
CA PHE A 131 -0.94 29.95 -26.58
C PHE A 131 -2.06 30.86 -27.10
N THR A 132 -3.25 30.85 -26.49
CA THR A 132 -4.34 31.79 -26.78
C THR A 132 -4.18 33.07 -25.94
N LYS A 133 -4.30 34.27 -26.56
CA LYS A 133 -4.26 35.55 -25.85
C LYS A 133 -5.51 35.72 -24.96
N LYS A 134 -5.38 36.55 -23.90
CA LYS A 134 -6.47 36.73 -22.92
C LYS A 134 -7.77 37.27 -23.54
N GLU A 135 -7.68 38.06 -24.60
CA GLU A 135 -8.82 38.68 -25.29
C GLU A 135 -9.44 37.75 -26.35
N ASP A 136 -8.75 36.68 -26.76
CA ASP A 136 -9.18 35.78 -27.80
C ASP A 136 -10.01 34.62 -27.24
N ILE A 137 -10.93 34.10 -28.08
CA ILE A 137 -11.74 32.93 -27.75
C ILE A 137 -10.88 31.68 -27.81
N VAL A 138 -10.99 30.82 -26.79
CA VAL A 138 -10.26 29.55 -26.74
C VAL A 138 -10.77 28.59 -27.83
N ASN A 139 -9.85 27.80 -28.39
CA ASN A 139 -10.18 26.75 -29.37
C ASN A 139 -10.62 25.44 -28.69
N PHE A 140 -10.19 25.19 -27.46
CA PHE A 140 -10.66 24.05 -26.66
C PHE A 140 -12.06 24.35 -26.13
N ARG A 141 -13.07 24.12 -26.97
CA ARG A 141 -14.47 24.44 -26.69
C ARG A 141 -15.43 23.52 -27.42
N ALA A 142 -16.64 23.44 -26.91
CA ALA A 142 -17.77 22.77 -27.52
C ALA A 142 -18.98 23.72 -27.46
N GLY A 143 -19.31 24.32 -28.60
CA GLY A 143 -20.42 25.27 -28.72
C GLY A 143 -21.74 24.56 -28.95
N ILE A 144 -22.82 25.18 -28.49
CA ILE A 144 -24.18 24.63 -28.56
C ILE A 144 -24.72 24.55 -30.02
N ASN A 145 -24.24 25.41 -30.90
CA ASN A 145 -24.66 25.46 -32.30
C ASN A 145 -23.59 24.87 -33.25
N GLU A 146 -22.61 24.15 -32.72
CA GLU A 146 -21.56 23.50 -33.48
C GLU A 146 -21.88 22.03 -33.72
N GLU A 147 -21.67 21.55 -34.95
CA GLU A 147 -21.74 20.12 -35.24
C GLU A 147 -20.61 19.37 -34.54
N GLN A 148 -20.88 18.18 -34.08
CA GLN A 148 -19.86 17.35 -33.35
C GLN A 148 -18.58 17.19 -34.17
N ASN A 149 -18.66 16.98 -35.47
CA ASN A 149 -17.50 16.84 -36.34
C ASN A 149 -16.60 18.08 -36.31
N GLN A 150 -17.15 19.29 -36.25
CA GLN A 150 -16.36 20.54 -36.18
C GLN A 150 -15.58 20.63 -34.85
N ILE A 151 -16.20 20.19 -33.75
CA ILE A 151 -15.54 20.14 -32.45
C ILE A 151 -14.38 19.16 -32.48
N ILE A 152 -14.60 17.95 -33.06
CA ILE A 152 -13.61 16.90 -33.14
C ILE A 152 -12.42 17.32 -33.99
N GLU A 153 -12.65 17.85 -35.19
CA GLU A 153 -11.60 18.37 -36.08
C GLU A 153 -10.74 19.43 -35.37
N ARG A 154 -11.38 20.35 -34.65
CA ARG A 154 -10.69 21.37 -33.88
C ARG A 154 -9.80 20.78 -32.79
N ILE A 155 -10.29 19.81 -32.02
CA ILE A 155 -9.52 19.13 -30.97
C ILE A 155 -8.37 18.32 -31.58
N GLN A 156 -8.58 17.63 -32.69
CA GLN A 156 -7.54 16.89 -33.40
C GLN A 156 -6.44 17.82 -33.95
N ASN A 157 -6.82 19.01 -34.47
CA ASN A 157 -5.87 20.02 -34.89
C ASN A 157 -5.03 20.56 -33.71
N ILE A 158 -5.66 20.83 -32.56
CA ILE A 158 -4.92 21.21 -31.34
C ILE A 158 -3.97 20.07 -30.95
N PHE A 159 -4.41 18.81 -31.02
CA PHE A 159 -3.58 17.68 -30.65
C PHE A 159 -2.37 17.52 -31.60
N SER A 160 -2.52 17.81 -32.87
CA SER A 160 -1.38 17.85 -33.80
C SER A 160 -0.34 18.88 -33.39
N LEU A 161 -0.76 20.10 -33.00
CA LEU A 161 0.12 21.12 -32.47
C LEU A 161 0.75 20.72 -31.12
N VAL A 162 0.03 19.99 -30.27
CA VAL A 162 0.55 19.40 -29.04
C VAL A 162 1.69 18.43 -29.35
N LYS A 163 1.52 17.53 -30.32
CA LYS A 163 2.58 16.57 -30.72
C LYS A 163 3.84 17.27 -31.22
N GLU A 164 3.70 18.31 -32.03
CA GLU A 164 4.83 19.13 -32.49
C GLU A 164 5.55 19.83 -31.33
N LYS A 165 4.80 20.30 -30.33
CA LYS A 165 5.37 21.03 -29.19
C LYS A 165 5.98 20.13 -28.14
N TYR A 166 5.49 18.90 -28.00
CA TYR A 166 5.89 17.94 -26.97
C TYR A 166 6.29 16.58 -27.60
N PRO A 167 7.30 16.54 -28.50
CA PRO A 167 7.69 15.32 -29.22
C PRO A 167 8.31 14.26 -28.28
N ASP A 168 8.75 14.67 -27.09
CA ASP A 168 9.28 13.81 -26.04
C ASP A 168 8.18 13.11 -25.19
N VAL A 169 6.94 13.60 -25.30
CA VAL A 169 5.77 13.03 -24.62
C VAL A 169 4.87 12.23 -25.57
N PHE A 170 4.72 12.71 -26.80
CA PHE A 170 3.78 12.17 -27.80
C PHE A 170 4.49 11.74 -29.07
N ASP A 171 4.20 10.50 -29.49
CA ASP A 171 4.66 9.97 -30.77
C ASP A 171 3.73 10.39 -31.91
N GLU A 172 4.22 10.31 -33.16
CA GLU A 172 3.39 10.55 -34.34
C GLU A 172 2.17 9.61 -34.43
N SER A 173 2.33 8.38 -33.93
CA SER A 173 1.28 7.36 -33.89
C SER A 173 0.17 7.63 -32.87
N ASP A 174 0.40 8.53 -31.92
CA ASP A 174 -0.60 8.87 -30.89
C ASP A 174 -1.83 9.53 -31.52
N LYS A 175 -3.00 9.02 -31.15
CA LYS A 175 -4.30 9.47 -31.65
C LYS A 175 -5.31 9.58 -30.50
N ILE A 176 -6.27 10.49 -30.65
CA ILE A 176 -7.45 10.52 -29.79
C ILE A 176 -8.46 9.53 -30.40
N THR A 177 -8.69 8.41 -29.72
CA THR A 177 -9.55 7.30 -30.21
C THR A 177 -10.90 7.20 -29.47
N LEU A 178 -11.19 8.15 -28.59
CA LEU A 178 -12.47 8.21 -27.90
C LEU A 178 -13.63 8.43 -28.87
N SER A 179 -14.82 7.97 -28.50
CA SER A 179 -16.03 8.23 -29.29
C SER A 179 -16.32 9.73 -29.41
N GLN A 180 -16.99 10.12 -30.49
CA GLN A 180 -17.33 11.52 -30.73
C GLN A 180 -18.07 12.15 -29.53
N ASN A 181 -19.06 11.45 -29.00
CA ASN A 181 -19.82 11.91 -27.83
C ASN A 181 -18.92 12.08 -26.59
N SER A 182 -17.96 11.18 -26.38
CA SER A 182 -17.02 11.26 -25.25
C SER A 182 -16.10 12.48 -25.38
N ILE A 183 -15.59 12.77 -26.57
CA ILE A 183 -14.74 13.96 -26.81
C ILE A 183 -15.55 15.22 -26.52
N VAL A 184 -16.76 15.36 -27.09
CA VAL A 184 -17.62 16.52 -26.89
C VAL A 184 -17.97 16.70 -25.42
N TYR A 185 -18.29 15.60 -24.72
CA TYR A 185 -18.59 15.65 -23.28
C TYR A 185 -17.40 16.14 -22.46
N ILE A 186 -16.20 15.58 -22.67
CA ILE A 186 -14.99 15.99 -21.92
C ILE A 186 -14.67 17.45 -22.17
N VAL A 187 -14.73 17.88 -23.43
CA VAL A 187 -14.49 19.27 -23.81
C VAL A 187 -15.52 20.18 -23.15
N GLY A 188 -16.81 19.81 -23.17
CA GLY A 188 -17.90 20.54 -22.52
C GLY A 188 -17.68 20.73 -21.03
N GLU A 189 -17.27 19.66 -20.31
CA GLU A 189 -17.01 19.70 -18.86
C GLU A 189 -15.79 20.56 -18.48
N LEU A 190 -14.74 20.58 -19.34
CA LEU A 190 -13.48 21.25 -19.03
C LEU A 190 -13.40 22.68 -19.60
N GLN A 191 -14.16 23.05 -20.64
CA GLN A 191 -13.97 24.28 -21.42
C GLN A 191 -14.01 25.58 -20.59
N GLN A 192 -14.81 25.62 -19.54
CA GLN A 192 -14.97 26.80 -18.70
C GLN A 192 -13.85 27.05 -17.69
N PHE A 193 -13.06 26.02 -17.40
CA PHE A 193 -12.01 26.09 -16.38
C PHE A 193 -10.67 26.49 -16.97
N CYS A 194 -9.84 27.17 -16.16
CA CYS A 194 -8.46 27.49 -16.46
C CYS A 194 -7.55 26.52 -15.72
N LEU A 195 -6.92 25.58 -16.43
CA LEU A 195 -6.04 24.59 -15.81
C LEU A 195 -4.68 25.20 -15.44
N ILE A 196 -4.08 26.02 -16.29
CA ILE A 196 -2.72 26.54 -16.05
C ILE A 196 -2.64 27.58 -14.92
N GLU A 197 -3.75 28.23 -14.58
CA GLU A 197 -3.83 29.18 -13.47
C GLU A 197 -4.50 28.59 -12.20
N SER A 198 -5.00 27.37 -12.28
CA SER A 198 -5.51 26.64 -11.11
C SER A 198 -4.37 26.25 -10.19
N GLU A 199 -4.64 26.10 -8.89
CA GLU A 199 -3.63 25.62 -7.95
C GLU A 199 -3.08 24.26 -8.39
N ARG A 200 -1.75 24.15 -8.40
CA ARG A 200 -1.05 22.95 -8.89
C ARG A 200 -1.47 21.69 -8.14
N ASP A 201 -1.82 21.82 -6.86
CA ASP A 201 -2.34 20.72 -6.05
C ASP A 201 -3.68 20.20 -6.56
N VAL A 202 -4.54 21.11 -6.99
CA VAL A 202 -5.87 20.78 -7.53
C VAL A 202 -5.77 20.01 -8.84
N ILE A 203 -4.82 20.38 -9.72
CA ILE A 203 -4.58 19.68 -10.99
C ILE A 203 -4.07 18.26 -10.71
N ALA A 204 -3.16 18.14 -9.79
CA ALA A 204 -2.58 16.85 -9.44
C ALA A 204 -3.59 15.92 -8.79
N ASP A 205 -4.43 16.42 -7.89
CA ASP A 205 -5.52 15.66 -7.28
C ASP A 205 -6.55 15.19 -8.30
N ALA A 206 -6.81 16.04 -9.29
CA ALA A 206 -7.68 15.70 -10.39
C ALA A 206 -7.07 14.58 -11.27
N PHE A 207 -5.78 14.68 -11.57
CA PHE A 207 -5.07 13.70 -12.39
C PHE A 207 -5.00 12.32 -11.73
N GLU A 208 -4.87 12.26 -10.41
CA GLU A 208 -4.90 10.99 -9.65
C GLU A 208 -6.22 10.22 -9.75
N VAL A 209 -7.33 10.91 -10.01
CA VAL A 209 -8.63 10.24 -10.22
C VAL A 209 -8.57 9.22 -11.36
N PHE A 210 -7.76 9.49 -12.38
CA PHE A 210 -7.58 8.58 -13.51
C PHE A 210 -6.46 7.56 -13.30
N ILE A 211 -5.33 8.00 -12.73
CA ILE A 211 -4.15 7.15 -12.57
C ILE A 211 -4.35 6.10 -11.48
N GLY A 212 -4.91 6.49 -10.33
CA GLY A 212 -5.06 5.61 -9.17
C GLY A 212 -5.76 4.28 -9.47
N PRO A 213 -6.89 4.25 -10.20
CA PRO A 213 -7.55 3.02 -10.60
C PRO A 213 -6.83 2.21 -11.67
N SER A 214 -6.15 2.87 -12.63
CA SER A 214 -5.45 2.18 -13.71
C SER A 214 -4.28 1.32 -13.23
N LEU A 215 -3.71 1.65 -12.07
CA LEU A 215 -2.64 0.88 -11.44
C LEU A 215 -3.14 -0.30 -10.59
N ARG A 216 -4.46 -0.47 -10.43
CA ARG A 216 -5.05 -1.51 -9.55
C ARG A 216 -4.97 -2.94 -10.07
N GLY A 217 -4.44 -3.21 -11.25
CA GLY A 217 -4.49 -4.53 -11.89
C GLY A 217 -3.18 -5.12 -12.36
N GLY A 218 -2.04 -4.46 -12.26
CA GLY A 218 -0.80 -4.85 -12.93
C GLY A 218 0.34 -5.26 -11.99
N GLN A 219 0.76 -6.50 -12.09
CA GLN A 219 2.12 -7.01 -11.84
C GLN A 219 2.95 -6.36 -10.71
N GLY A 220 2.39 -6.19 -9.48
CA GLY A 220 3.18 -5.74 -8.33
C GLY A 220 3.51 -4.24 -8.32
N GLN A 221 2.86 -3.44 -9.13
CA GLN A 221 2.97 -1.98 -9.14
C GLN A 221 1.87 -1.38 -8.27
N PHE A 222 2.24 -0.60 -7.27
CA PHE A 222 1.31 0.01 -6.32
C PHE A 222 1.57 1.50 -6.20
N PHE A 223 0.52 2.29 -6.28
CA PHE A 223 0.59 3.72 -6.01
C PHE A 223 0.89 3.95 -4.53
N THR A 224 1.93 4.73 -4.23
CA THR A 224 2.27 5.09 -2.85
C THR A 224 1.38 6.24 -2.38
N PRO A 225 0.64 6.08 -1.27
CA PRO A 225 -0.21 7.15 -0.73
C PRO A 225 0.58 8.43 -0.47
N ARG A 226 -0.02 9.58 -0.75
CA ARG A 226 0.64 10.90 -0.64
C ARG A 226 1.16 11.23 0.74
N ASN A 227 0.44 10.85 1.80
CA ASN A 227 0.88 11.06 3.17
C ASN A 227 2.22 10.36 3.44
N VAL A 228 2.41 9.15 2.88
CA VAL A 228 3.69 8.41 2.95
C VAL A 228 4.79 9.14 2.19
N VAL A 229 4.52 9.62 0.98
CA VAL A 229 5.51 10.37 0.18
C VAL A 229 5.91 11.65 0.91
N LYS A 230 4.96 12.37 1.51
CA LYS A 230 5.23 13.58 2.30
C LYS A 230 6.06 13.29 3.55
N LEU A 231 5.79 12.17 4.24
CA LEU A 231 6.61 11.73 5.37
C LEU A 231 8.06 11.47 4.93
N LEU A 232 8.26 10.72 3.84
CA LEU A 232 9.58 10.47 3.29
C LEU A 232 10.32 11.77 2.96
N LEU A 233 9.65 12.70 2.28
CA LEU A 233 10.21 14.02 1.94
C LEU A 233 10.56 14.84 3.17
N SER A 234 9.72 14.83 4.19
CA SER A 234 9.98 15.54 5.46
C SER A 234 11.20 14.98 6.20
N ILE A 235 11.43 13.65 6.10
CA ILE A 235 12.57 12.99 6.74
C ILE A 235 13.86 13.19 5.95
N VAL A 236 13.81 13.00 4.63
CA VAL A 236 14.97 13.14 3.75
C VAL A 236 15.40 14.61 3.60
N ASP A 237 14.41 15.51 3.58
CA ASP A 237 14.53 16.97 3.52
C ASP A 237 15.42 17.47 2.36
N PRO A 238 15.09 17.17 1.09
CA PRO A 238 15.89 17.59 -0.05
C PRO A 238 15.94 19.10 -0.22
N SER A 239 17.08 19.59 -0.71
CA SER A 239 17.30 21.01 -1.02
C SER A 239 17.07 21.32 -2.52
N PRO A 240 16.87 22.60 -2.91
CA PRO A 240 16.75 22.98 -4.33
C PRO A 240 17.97 22.62 -5.19
N LYS A 241 19.13 22.39 -4.59
CA LYS A 241 20.37 22.03 -5.29
C LYS A 241 20.58 20.55 -5.47
N ASP A 242 19.79 19.70 -4.78
CA ASP A 242 19.96 18.26 -4.78
C ASP A 242 19.42 17.65 -6.07
N LYS A 243 20.21 16.78 -6.68
CA LYS A 243 19.73 15.92 -7.77
C LYS A 243 18.95 14.75 -7.22
N ILE A 244 17.75 14.58 -7.71
CA ILE A 244 16.78 13.58 -7.25
C ILE A 244 16.47 12.61 -8.38
N ILE A 245 16.42 11.32 -8.06
CA ILE A 245 15.96 10.29 -8.98
C ILE A 245 14.98 9.31 -8.29
N ASP A 246 13.99 8.89 -9.07
CA ASP A 246 13.19 7.70 -8.78
C ASP A 246 13.45 6.66 -9.88
N PRO A 247 14.21 5.58 -9.60
CA PRO A 247 14.55 4.57 -10.58
C PRO A 247 13.42 3.57 -10.89
N ALA A 248 12.24 3.72 -10.25
CA ALA A 248 11.02 2.96 -10.50
C ALA A 248 9.82 3.90 -10.37
N CYS A 249 9.81 4.97 -11.18
CA CYS A 249 8.98 6.15 -10.91
C CYS A 249 7.47 5.94 -11.09
N GLY A 250 7.05 4.84 -11.72
CA GLY A 250 5.64 4.57 -11.93
C GLY A 250 4.93 5.76 -12.59
N SER A 251 3.88 6.25 -11.96
CA SER A 251 3.14 7.44 -12.39
C SER A 251 3.73 8.78 -11.91
N GLY A 252 4.92 8.78 -11.32
CA GLY A 252 5.64 9.98 -10.91
C GLY A 252 5.30 10.56 -9.54
N GLY A 253 4.57 9.81 -8.70
CA GLY A 253 4.10 10.32 -7.42
C GLY A 253 5.20 10.89 -6.51
N PHE A 254 6.34 10.21 -6.39
CA PHE A 254 7.50 10.71 -5.62
C PHE A 254 8.12 11.97 -6.25
N LEU A 255 8.33 11.96 -7.56
CA LEU A 255 8.95 13.08 -8.26
C LEU A 255 8.11 14.37 -8.19
N VAL A 256 6.81 14.22 -8.36
CA VAL A 256 5.85 15.33 -8.30
C VAL A 256 5.78 15.94 -6.89
N GLU A 257 5.65 15.11 -5.85
CA GLU A 257 5.61 15.63 -4.48
C GLU A 257 6.97 16.20 -4.04
N ALA A 258 8.09 15.61 -4.50
CA ALA A 258 9.43 16.16 -4.28
C ALA A 258 9.61 17.52 -4.94
N LEU A 259 9.13 17.67 -6.18
CA LEU A 259 9.17 18.95 -6.89
C LEU A 259 8.37 20.03 -6.15
N ARG A 260 7.18 19.71 -5.67
CA ARG A 260 6.35 20.62 -4.87
C ARG A 260 7.02 21.01 -3.55
N TYR A 261 7.61 20.03 -2.88
CA TYR A 261 8.32 20.25 -1.63
C TYR A 261 9.48 21.24 -1.82
N ILE A 262 10.28 21.05 -2.88
CA ILE A 262 11.39 21.92 -3.21
C ILE A 262 10.91 23.30 -3.66
N TRP A 263 9.86 23.40 -4.46
CA TRP A 263 9.32 24.69 -4.88
C TRP A 263 8.83 25.54 -3.71
N LYS A 264 8.25 24.92 -2.68
CA LYS A 264 7.94 25.62 -1.42
C LYS A 264 9.19 26.23 -0.79
N LYS A 265 10.31 25.50 -0.81
CA LYS A 265 11.60 26.05 -0.31
C LYS A 265 12.11 27.20 -1.18
N VAL A 266 11.98 27.10 -2.51
CA VAL A 266 12.33 28.19 -3.44
C VAL A 266 11.44 29.41 -3.20
N ASP A 267 10.12 29.23 -2.98
CA ASP A 267 9.21 30.33 -2.64
C ASP A 267 9.64 31.03 -1.34
N THR A 268 9.92 30.25 -0.30
CA THR A 268 10.36 30.80 1.00
C THR A 268 11.69 31.56 0.85
N GLN A 269 12.66 30.94 0.20
CA GLN A 269 13.99 31.57 -0.04
C GLN A 269 13.88 32.83 -0.91
N GLY A 270 13.08 32.79 -1.98
CA GLY A 270 12.86 33.95 -2.86
C GLY A 270 12.20 35.11 -2.11
N ALA A 271 11.19 34.79 -1.26
CA ALA A 271 10.55 35.80 -0.41
C ALA A 271 11.53 36.42 0.61
N GLU A 272 12.37 35.63 1.25
CA GLU A 272 13.41 36.09 2.20
C GLU A 272 14.48 36.97 1.51
N LEU A 273 14.83 36.64 0.27
CA LEU A 273 15.82 37.38 -0.52
C LEU A 273 15.21 38.55 -1.32
N GLY A 274 13.89 38.72 -1.31
CA GLY A 274 13.18 39.76 -2.03
C GLY A 274 13.19 39.61 -3.56
N TRP A 275 13.24 38.36 -4.05
CA TRP A 275 13.21 38.10 -5.48
C TRP A 275 11.84 38.45 -6.09
N PRO A 276 11.81 38.99 -7.31
CA PRO A 276 10.55 39.15 -8.03
C PRO A 276 9.96 37.79 -8.43
N ASP A 277 8.65 37.73 -8.61
CA ASP A 277 7.94 36.49 -8.99
C ASP A 277 8.50 35.84 -10.27
N SER A 278 9.00 36.64 -11.21
CA SER A 278 9.63 36.15 -12.44
C SER A 278 10.90 35.33 -12.17
N GLU A 279 11.72 35.79 -11.20
CA GLU A 279 12.96 35.10 -10.81
C GLU A 279 12.67 33.83 -10.04
N ILE A 280 11.72 33.88 -9.10
CA ILE A 280 11.23 32.69 -8.37
C ILE A 280 10.73 31.63 -9.36
N ASN A 281 9.94 32.03 -10.36
CA ASN A 281 9.42 31.08 -11.36
C ASN A 281 10.52 30.56 -12.29
N ALA A 282 11.52 31.33 -12.64
CA ALA A 282 12.68 30.90 -13.42
C ALA A 282 13.50 29.84 -12.64
N GLU A 283 13.78 30.09 -11.37
CA GLU A 283 14.47 29.13 -10.48
C GLU A 283 13.69 27.83 -10.35
N LYS A 284 12.36 27.90 -10.15
CA LYS A 284 11.49 26.69 -10.10
C LYS A 284 11.58 25.86 -11.37
N GLN A 285 11.59 26.46 -12.54
CA GLN A 285 11.74 25.78 -13.82
C GLN A 285 13.14 25.17 -13.97
N GLU A 286 14.19 25.93 -13.61
CA GLU A 286 15.55 25.42 -13.68
C GLU A 286 15.76 24.19 -12.82
N VAL A 287 15.27 24.23 -11.57
CA VAL A 287 15.28 23.08 -10.65
C VAL A 287 14.55 21.87 -11.24
N ALA A 288 13.36 22.06 -11.81
CA ALA A 288 12.58 20.97 -12.40
C ALA A 288 13.32 20.28 -13.56
N ILE A 289 13.97 21.06 -14.42
CA ILE A 289 14.67 20.54 -15.61
C ILE A 289 16.00 19.87 -15.23
N LYS A 290 16.79 20.50 -14.36
CA LYS A 290 18.16 20.07 -14.07
C LYS A 290 18.24 18.94 -13.05
N ASN A 291 17.36 18.96 -12.03
CA ASN A 291 17.58 18.17 -10.82
C ASN A 291 16.72 16.92 -10.72
N PHE A 292 15.68 16.75 -11.54
CA PHE A 292 14.77 15.63 -11.45
C PHE A 292 15.01 14.60 -12.55
N ARG A 293 15.11 13.32 -12.15
CA ARG A 293 15.20 12.17 -13.07
C ARG A 293 14.22 11.07 -12.63
N GLY A 294 13.69 10.34 -13.60
CA GLY A 294 12.84 9.18 -13.37
C GLY A 294 13.05 8.12 -14.42
N ILE A 295 12.97 6.87 -14.01
CA ILE A 295 13.01 5.72 -14.91
C ILE A 295 11.81 4.83 -14.62
N ASP A 296 11.12 4.39 -15.66
CA ASP A 296 10.19 3.27 -15.59
C ASP A 296 10.25 2.45 -16.88
N LYS A 297 10.18 1.12 -16.76
CA LYS A 297 10.21 0.22 -17.93
C LYS A 297 8.93 0.21 -18.73
N GLU A 298 7.80 0.59 -18.10
CA GLU A 298 6.50 0.61 -18.74
C GLU A 298 6.28 1.93 -19.48
N SER A 299 6.15 1.88 -20.81
CA SER A 299 5.97 3.05 -21.66
C SER A 299 4.78 3.92 -21.23
N PHE A 300 3.66 3.28 -20.84
CA PHE A 300 2.48 3.99 -20.34
C PHE A 300 2.78 4.82 -19.08
N LEU A 301 3.53 4.25 -18.11
CA LEU A 301 3.84 4.92 -16.85
C LEU A 301 4.86 6.04 -17.05
N SER A 302 5.91 5.82 -17.82
CA SER A 302 6.89 6.85 -18.15
C SER A 302 6.24 8.03 -18.88
N LYS A 303 5.35 7.77 -19.84
CA LYS A 303 4.55 8.78 -20.53
C LYS A 303 3.64 9.56 -19.57
N THR A 304 2.97 8.85 -18.67
CA THR A 304 2.12 9.46 -17.63
C THR A 304 2.94 10.39 -16.73
N THR A 305 4.13 9.94 -16.29
CA THR A 305 5.04 10.76 -15.46
C THR A 305 5.55 11.98 -16.22
N LYS A 306 5.95 11.85 -17.49
CA LYS A 306 6.32 12.99 -18.36
C LYS A 306 5.18 13.99 -18.44
N ALA A 307 3.97 13.52 -18.71
CA ALA A 307 2.79 14.35 -18.76
C ALA A 307 2.54 15.09 -17.46
N TYR A 308 2.64 14.40 -16.33
CA TYR A 308 2.42 14.97 -15.01
C TYR A 308 3.48 16.03 -14.67
N MET A 309 4.75 15.78 -14.94
CA MET A 309 5.84 16.76 -14.74
C MET A 309 5.69 17.98 -15.65
N ALA A 310 5.25 17.78 -16.90
CA ALA A 310 4.98 18.88 -17.84
C ALA A 310 3.83 19.79 -17.39
N LEU A 311 2.78 19.21 -16.81
CA LEU A 311 1.64 19.94 -16.24
C LEU A 311 2.08 20.87 -15.12
N LEU A 312 3.02 20.42 -14.28
CA LEU A 312 3.49 21.19 -13.13
C LEU A 312 4.50 22.27 -13.50
N GLY A 313 5.31 22.12 -14.52
CA GLY A 313 6.27 23.17 -14.85
C GLY A 313 7.51 22.76 -15.63
N ASP A 314 7.42 21.69 -16.42
CA ASP A 314 8.36 21.32 -17.48
C ASP A 314 9.57 20.44 -17.08
N GLY A 315 9.48 19.69 -15.99
CA GLY A 315 10.51 18.70 -15.61
C GLY A 315 10.50 17.38 -16.41
N ARG A 316 9.73 17.29 -17.51
CA ARG A 316 9.50 16.07 -18.28
C ARG A 316 10.74 15.50 -18.98
N GLY A 317 11.69 16.32 -19.35
CA GLY A 317 12.89 15.89 -20.09
C GLY A 317 13.84 15.00 -19.28
N GLY A 318 13.59 14.82 -17.98
CA GLY A 318 14.36 13.94 -17.11
C GLY A 318 13.74 12.54 -16.91
N ILE A 319 12.66 12.20 -17.63
CA ILE A 319 11.94 10.93 -17.45
C ILE A 319 12.23 10.01 -18.65
N TYR A 320 12.63 8.77 -18.37
CA TYR A 320 13.07 7.80 -19.37
C TYR A 320 12.30 6.50 -19.27
N CYS A 321 11.97 5.92 -20.43
CA CYS A 321 11.33 4.61 -20.56
C CYS A 321 12.41 3.55 -20.70
N GLU A 322 12.99 3.11 -19.59
CA GLU A 322 14.12 2.19 -19.55
C GLU A 322 13.98 1.19 -18.40
N ASN A 323 14.68 0.06 -18.49
CA ASN A 323 14.77 -0.86 -17.36
C ASN A 323 15.97 -0.50 -16.47
N SER A 324 15.72 0.00 -15.27
CA SER A 324 16.75 0.43 -14.33
C SER A 324 17.75 -0.67 -13.93
N LEU A 325 17.35 -1.94 -14.02
CA LEU A 325 18.20 -3.07 -13.65
C LEU A 325 19.08 -3.55 -14.80
N GLU A 326 18.82 -3.14 -16.01
CA GLU A 326 19.68 -3.42 -17.16
C GLU A 326 20.95 -2.56 -17.19
N ALA A 327 21.88 -2.94 -18.05
CA ALA A 327 23.13 -2.22 -18.19
C ALA A 327 22.90 -0.83 -18.82
N PRO A 328 23.52 0.26 -18.33
CA PRO A 328 23.28 1.60 -18.87
C PRO A 328 23.53 1.73 -20.38
N HIS A 329 24.43 0.92 -20.95
CA HIS A 329 24.71 0.95 -22.40
C HIS A 329 23.54 0.43 -23.27
N THR A 330 22.52 -0.20 -22.69
CA THR A 330 21.30 -0.64 -23.40
C THR A 330 20.24 0.48 -23.43
N TRP A 331 20.40 1.52 -22.64
CA TRP A 331 19.48 2.64 -22.56
C TRP A 331 19.64 3.61 -23.74
N SER A 332 18.68 4.50 -23.91
CA SER A 332 18.79 5.65 -24.84
C SER A 332 20.01 6.51 -24.51
N ILE A 333 20.57 7.18 -25.50
CA ILE A 333 21.75 8.04 -25.35
C ILE A 333 21.48 9.16 -24.33
N GLU A 334 20.25 9.71 -24.34
CA GLU A 334 19.80 10.75 -23.41
C GLU A 334 19.80 10.24 -21.96
N ALA A 335 19.30 9.03 -21.72
CA ALA A 335 19.31 8.41 -20.41
C ALA A 335 20.74 8.12 -19.94
N GLN A 336 21.60 7.58 -20.83
CA GLN A 336 23.01 7.34 -20.56
C GLN A 336 23.75 8.61 -20.14
N ASN A 337 23.49 9.74 -20.82
CA ASN A 337 24.13 11.01 -20.52
C ASN A 337 23.61 11.68 -19.24
N SER A 338 22.43 11.33 -18.79
CA SER A 338 21.76 11.98 -17.65
C SER A 338 21.85 11.22 -16.34
N ILE A 339 22.06 9.90 -16.39
CA ILE A 339 21.97 9.01 -15.21
C ILE A 339 23.24 8.21 -15.07
N HIS A 340 23.97 8.48 -13.99
CA HIS A 340 25.24 7.82 -13.67
C HIS A 340 25.24 7.32 -12.24
N ASP A 341 26.01 6.28 -11.97
CA ASP A 341 26.30 5.83 -10.62
C ASP A 341 27.02 6.96 -9.85
N GLY A 342 26.61 7.20 -8.61
CA GLY A 342 27.12 8.29 -7.78
C GLY A 342 26.65 9.68 -8.20
N GLY A 343 25.63 9.81 -9.06
CA GLY A 343 25.19 11.08 -9.63
C GLY A 343 24.07 11.79 -8.87
N PHE A 344 23.50 11.19 -7.81
CA PHE A 344 22.28 11.68 -7.16
C PHE A 344 22.45 11.84 -5.65
N LYS A 345 21.98 12.97 -5.13
CA LYS A 345 21.95 13.26 -3.69
C LYS A 345 20.79 12.56 -2.99
N VAL A 346 19.66 12.44 -3.67
CA VAL A 346 18.44 11.89 -3.10
C VAL A 346 17.80 10.88 -4.05
N ILE A 347 17.40 9.75 -3.50
CA ILE A 347 16.55 8.76 -4.15
C ILE A 347 15.29 8.57 -3.30
N LEU A 348 14.13 8.63 -3.94
CA LEU A 348 12.84 8.35 -3.34
C LEU A 348 12.13 7.35 -4.25
N THR A 349 11.79 6.17 -3.74
CA THR A 349 11.26 5.13 -4.62
C THR A 349 10.43 4.09 -3.87
N ASN A 350 9.49 3.48 -4.59
CA ASN A 350 8.77 2.28 -4.20
C ASN A 350 8.94 1.23 -5.32
N PRO A 351 10.04 0.44 -5.31
CA PRO A 351 10.31 -0.54 -6.35
C PRO A 351 9.21 -1.60 -6.42
N PRO A 352 8.99 -2.23 -7.58
CA PRO A 352 8.04 -3.34 -7.69
C PRO A 352 8.46 -4.49 -6.77
N TYR A 353 7.49 -5.08 -6.05
CA TYR A 353 7.73 -6.19 -5.14
C TYR A 353 6.62 -7.26 -5.22
N GLY A 354 7.00 -8.48 -4.89
CA GLY A 354 6.11 -9.63 -4.85
C GLY A 354 6.87 -10.94 -5.09
N SER A 355 6.42 -12.02 -4.43
CA SER A 355 7.07 -13.34 -4.53
C SER A 355 6.97 -13.98 -5.92
N LYS A 356 6.00 -13.54 -6.73
CA LYS A 356 5.79 -13.98 -8.12
C LYS A 356 6.64 -13.20 -9.13
N LEU A 357 7.14 -12.03 -8.76
CA LEU A 357 8.00 -11.22 -9.61
C LEU A 357 9.45 -11.67 -9.41
N LYS A 358 9.93 -12.49 -10.32
CA LYS A 358 11.30 -13.01 -10.26
C LYS A 358 12.07 -12.59 -11.51
N ILE A 359 13.29 -12.15 -11.28
CA ILE A 359 14.28 -11.86 -12.33
C ILE A 359 15.19 -13.08 -12.38
N ASP A 360 15.18 -13.79 -13.47
CA ASP A 360 15.96 -14.98 -13.77
C ASP A 360 16.99 -14.76 -14.89
N ASP A 361 16.99 -13.55 -15.47
CA ASP A 361 17.96 -13.14 -16.48
C ASP A 361 19.37 -13.07 -15.85
N THR A 362 20.24 -13.97 -16.28
CA THR A 362 21.63 -14.07 -15.82
C THR A 362 22.45 -12.82 -16.15
N SER A 363 22.12 -12.11 -17.25
CA SER A 363 22.79 -10.87 -17.64
C SER A 363 22.51 -9.76 -16.64
N ILE A 364 21.30 -9.72 -16.08
CA ILE A 364 20.92 -8.79 -15.01
C ILE A 364 21.52 -9.25 -13.68
N LEU A 365 21.31 -10.52 -13.28
CA LEU A 365 21.73 -11.03 -11.99
C LEU A 365 23.26 -10.89 -11.78
N SER A 366 24.06 -11.15 -12.81
CA SER A 366 25.52 -11.08 -12.72
C SER A 366 26.08 -9.69 -12.42
N ARG A 367 25.30 -8.66 -12.65
CA ARG A 367 25.69 -7.25 -12.40
C ARG A 367 25.58 -6.85 -10.93
N PHE A 368 24.80 -7.58 -10.16
CA PHE A 368 24.49 -7.25 -8.77
C PHE A 368 25.12 -8.25 -7.81
N GLN A 369 25.71 -7.77 -6.74
CA GLN A 369 26.20 -8.64 -5.66
C GLN A 369 25.05 -9.43 -5.03
N LEU A 370 23.88 -8.78 -4.87
CA LEU A 370 22.66 -9.40 -4.36
C LEU A 370 21.99 -10.36 -5.36
N GLY A 371 22.47 -10.43 -6.59
CA GLY A 371 22.13 -11.46 -7.59
C GLY A 371 22.89 -12.77 -7.42
N HIS A 372 23.85 -12.83 -6.50
CA HIS A 372 24.65 -14.01 -6.21
C HIS A 372 24.18 -14.73 -4.94
N LYS A 373 24.59 -16.00 -4.80
CA LYS A 373 24.37 -16.79 -3.56
C LYS A 373 25.30 -16.26 -2.46
N TRP A 374 24.75 -16.10 -1.27
CA TRP A 374 25.50 -15.68 -0.07
C TRP A 374 25.58 -16.85 0.91
N LYS A 375 26.70 -17.00 1.58
CA LYS A 375 26.94 -18.04 2.59
C LYS A 375 27.33 -17.37 3.91
N LYS A 376 26.81 -17.89 5.02
CA LYS A 376 27.26 -17.50 6.35
C LYS A 376 28.67 -18.04 6.59
N ASN A 377 29.61 -17.16 6.92
CA ASN A 377 30.93 -17.53 7.34
C ASN A 377 30.86 -18.17 8.73
N LYS A 378 31.44 -19.35 8.89
CA LYS A 378 31.39 -20.11 10.15
C LYS A 378 32.16 -19.43 11.30
N ASN A 379 33.11 -18.56 10.99
CA ASN A 379 34.03 -17.96 11.97
C ASN A 379 33.53 -16.54 12.42
N SER A 380 32.96 -15.76 11.50
CA SER A 380 32.56 -14.36 11.76
C SER A 380 31.05 -14.14 11.89
N GLU A 381 30.27 -15.21 11.67
CA GLU A 381 28.80 -15.13 11.58
C GLU A 381 28.24 -14.20 10.47
N GLU A 382 29.12 -13.50 9.74
CA GLU A 382 28.73 -12.62 8.63
C GLU A 382 28.42 -13.42 7.37
N PHE A 383 27.64 -12.80 6.49
CA PHE A 383 27.37 -13.34 5.18
C PHE A 383 28.39 -12.83 4.16
N GLU A 384 28.91 -13.74 3.34
CA GLU A 384 29.85 -13.47 2.26
C GLU A 384 29.26 -13.88 0.91
N LYS A 385 29.47 -13.01 -0.10
CA LYS A 385 29.06 -13.28 -1.47
C LYS A 385 29.91 -14.42 -2.06
N THR A 386 29.24 -15.37 -2.72
CA THR A 386 29.91 -16.43 -3.50
C THR A 386 30.00 -16.06 -4.99
N ASN A 387 30.77 -16.81 -5.77
CA ASN A 387 30.81 -16.62 -7.22
C ASN A 387 29.59 -17.22 -7.96
N ASN A 388 28.71 -17.96 -7.28
CA ASN A 388 27.55 -18.60 -7.88
C ASN A 388 26.39 -17.64 -7.95
N LEU A 389 25.77 -17.51 -9.13
CA LEU A 389 24.53 -16.75 -9.30
C LEU A 389 23.35 -17.46 -8.61
N LEU A 390 22.37 -16.68 -8.20
CA LEU A 390 21.06 -17.18 -7.85
C LEU A 390 20.34 -17.64 -9.13
N ASP A 391 19.44 -18.60 -9.00
CA ASP A 391 18.58 -19.04 -10.11
C ASP A 391 17.52 -17.95 -10.45
N SER A 392 17.15 -17.17 -9.46
CA SER A 392 16.32 -15.98 -9.62
C SER A 392 16.41 -15.09 -8.38
N GLN A 393 16.11 -13.78 -8.53
CA GLN A 393 16.01 -12.82 -7.44
C GLN A 393 14.76 -11.94 -7.61
N THR A 394 14.21 -11.45 -6.52
CA THR A 394 13.10 -10.48 -6.57
C THR A 394 13.61 -9.08 -6.88
N PRO A 395 12.83 -8.27 -7.66
CA PRO A 395 13.29 -6.94 -8.10
C PRO A 395 13.63 -6.02 -6.93
N GLN A 396 12.81 -5.98 -5.87
CA GLN A 396 13.04 -5.10 -4.73
C GLN A 396 14.43 -5.28 -4.08
N VAL A 397 14.98 -6.49 -4.11
CA VAL A 397 16.33 -6.76 -3.57
C VAL A 397 17.40 -6.14 -4.46
N LEU A 398 17.30 -6.29 -5.78
CA LEU A 398 18.25 -5.70 -6.73
C LEU A 398 18.15 -4.17 -6.76
N PHE A 399 16.96 -3.61 -6.55
CA PHE A 399 16.76 -2.16 -6.47
C PHE A 399 17.47 -1.53 -5.27
N ILE A 400 17.65 -2.22 -4.14
CA ILE A 400 18.46 -1.70 -3.02
C ILE A 400 19.89 -1.43 -3.49
N GLU A 401 20.52 -2.42 -4.14
CA GLU A 401 21.88 -2.26 -4.65
C GLU A 401 21.94 -1.20 -5.74
N LYS A 402 20.96 -1.17 -6.67
CA LYS A 402 20.89 -0.15 -7.72
C LYS A 402 20.76 1.25 -7.14
N CYS A 403 19.88 1.45 -6.16
CA CYS A 403 19.72 2.75 -5.49
C CYS A 403 21.02 3.19 -4.80
N LEU A 404 21.68 2.28 -4.07
CA LEU A 404 22.95 2.59 -3.43
C LEU A 404 24.06 2.89 -4.45
N ALA A 405 24.06 2.26 -5.63
CA ALA A 405 25.00 2.59 -6.70
C ALA A 405 24.76 4.01 -7.26
N LEU A 406 23.50 4.39 -7.50
CA LEU A 406 23.12 5.70 -8.05
C LEU A 406 23.39 6.87 -7.09
N LEU A 407 23.39 6.64 -5.78
CA LEU A 407 23.66 7.68 -4.77
C LEU A 407 25.11 8.13 -4.78
N GLU A 408 25.33 9.41 -4.64
CA GLU A 408 26.63 9.97 -4.29
C GLU A 408 26.99 9.65 -2.82
N PRO A 409 28.27 9.71 -2.45
CA PRO A 409 28.69 9.61 -1.05
C PRO A 409 27.95 10.62 -0.14
N GLY A 410 27.37 10.16 0.96
CA GLY A 410 26.52 10.97 1.84
C GLY A 410 25.14 11.31 1.27
N GLY A 411 24.76 10.71 0.14
CA GLY A 411 23.41 10.79 -0.41
C GLY A 411 22.40 9.93 0.37
N LYS A 412 21.13 10.29 0.28
CA LYS A 412 20.04 9.67 1.04
C LYS A 412 19.09 8.87 0.13
N LEU A 413 18.75 7.67 0.57
CA LEU A 413 17.70 6.84 0.00
C LEU A 413 16.49 6.81 0.93
N GLY A 414 15.33 7.21 0.43
CA GLY A 414 14.03 6.93 1.02
C GLY A 414 13.33 5.84 0.22
N ILE A 415 13.15 4.68 0.79
CA ILE A 415 12.59 3.52 0.09
C ILE A 415 11.41 2.93 0.83
N VAL A 416 10.36 2.57 0.08
CA VAL A 416 9.27 1.70 0.54
C VAL A 416 9.60 0.28 0.13
N ALA A 417 9.64 -0.65 1.07
CA ALA A 417 10.00 -2.03 0.80
C ALA A 417 9.21 -3.00 1.69
N PRO A 418 9.05 -4.28 1.28
CA PRO A 418 8.38 -5.28 2.11
C PRO A 418 9.03 -5.44 3.47
N GLU A 419 8.21 -5.56 4.51
CA GLU A 419 8.64 -5.74 5.90
C GLU A 419 9.62 -6.92 6.06
N SER A 420 9.40 -8.00 5.30
CA SER A 420 10.23 -9.20 5.33
C SER A 420 11.71 -8.94 5.01
N MET A 421 12.04 -7.87 4.29
CA MET A 421 13.44 -7.50 4.00
C MET A 421 14.19 -7.05 5.26
N PHE A 422 13.48 -6.51 6.24
CA PHE A 422 14.05 -5.94 7.47
C PHE A 422 14.06 -6.90 8.66
N CYS A 423 13.45 -8.08 8.53
CA CYS A 423 13.27 -8.98 9.68
C CYS A 423 13.39 -10.48 9.37
N ASN A 424 13.28 -10.89 8.09
CA ASN A 424 13.29 -12.31 7.75
C ASN A 424 14.71 -12.88 7.81
N PRO A 425 14.95 -13.98 8.54
CA PRO A 425 16.27 -14.63 8.60
C PRO A 425 16.86 -14.99 7.24
N SER A 426 16.03 -15.34 6.25
CA SER A 426 16.48 -15.63 4.88
C SER A 426 16.99 -14.39 4.14
N HIS A 427 16.61 -13.18 4.58
CA HIS A 427 17.02 -11.90 4.00
C HIS A 427 18.15 -11.22 4.80
N LYS A 428 18.68 -11.85 5.85
CA LYS A 428 19.72 -11.27 6.69
C LYS A 428 20.95 -10.84 5.88
N TYR A 429 21.32 -11.56 4.83
CA TYR A 429 22.43 -11.19 3.94
C TYR A 429 22.19 -9.84 3.23
N ILE A 430 20.92 -9.47 2.96
CA ILE A 430 20.55 -8.18 2.36
C ILE A 430 20.86 -7.05 3.34
N MET A 431 20.45 -7.22 4.61
CA MET A 431 20.73 -6.22 5.64
C MET A 431 22.22 -6.10 5.91
N ASN A 432 22.98 -7.22 5.92
CA ASN A 432 24.44 -7.19 6.01
C ASN A 432 25.08 -6.45 4.81
N TYR A 433 24.51 -6.58 3.61
CA TYR A 433 24.95 -5.80 2.45
C TYR A 433 24.68 -4.30 2.68
N VAL A 434 23.47 -3.94 3.12
CA VAL A 434 23.10 -2.54 3.42
C VAL A 434 24.03 -1.95 4.47
N GLU A 435 24.25 -2.63 5.59
CA GLU A 435 25.11 -2.18 6.71
C GLU A 435 26.56 -1.91 6.29
N LYS A 436 27.05 -2.59 5.24
CA LYS A 436 28.40 -2.36 4.66
C LYS A 436 28.48 -1.15 3.74
N HIS A 437 27.34 -0.67 3.20
CA HIS A 437 27.32 0.39 2.18
C HIS A 437 26.62 1.66 2.65
N ALA A 438 25.74 1.57 3.66
CA ALA A 438 24.94 2.69 4.13
C ALA A 438 24.64 2.61 5.63
N ARG A 439 24.45 3.77 6.23
CA ARG A 439 23.89 3.92 7.57
C ARG A 439 22.37 3.89 7.48
N ILE A 440 21.72 3.16 8.37
CA ILE A 440 20.27 3.15 8.51
C ILE A 440 19.88 4.27 9.47
N ASP A 441 19.23 5.31 8.99
CA ASP A 441 18.87 6.48 9.80
C ASP A 441 17.49 6.34 10.44
N ALA A 442 16.55 5.74 9.71
CA ALA A 442 15.19 5.50 10.21
C ALA A 442 14.54 4.28 9.56
N VAL A 443 13.67 3.60 10.31
CA VAL A 443 12.77 2.57 9.81
C VAL A 443 11.38 2.79 10.40
N ILE A 444 10.34 2.78 9.55
CA ILE A 444 8.96 3.01 9.94
C ILE A 444 8.11 1.86 9.40
N SER A 445 7.52 1.05 10.29
CA SER A 445 6.55 0.02 9.89
C SER A 445 5.22 0.66 9.54
N MET A 446 4.63 0.21 8.42
CA MET A 446 3.35 0.68 7.94
C MET A 446 2.26 -0.37 8.19
N PRO A 447 0.99 0.03 8.37
CA PRO A 447 -0.10 -0.92 8.52
C PRO A 447 -0.34 -1.71 7.24
N GLU A 448 -0.92 -2.90 7.37
CA GLU A 448 -1.25 -3.79 6.24
C GLU A 448 -2.21 -3.12 5.24
N GLU A 449 -3.06 -2.23 5.74
CA GLU A 449 -4.04 -1.50 4.95
C GLU A 449 -3.41 -0.54 3.94
N LEU A 450 -2.14 -0.15 4.10
CA LEU A 450 -1.50 0.89 3.29
C LEU A 450 -1.69 0.69 1.77
N PHE A 451 -1.58 -0.53 1.30
CA PHE A 451 -1.73 -0.88 -0.12
C PHE A 451 -2.98 -1.71 -0.42
N GLN A 452 -3.86 -1.93 0.57
CA GLN A 452 -5.14 -2.57 0.34
C GLN A 452 -6.10 -1.62 -0.42
N PRO A 453 -7.05 -2.15 -1.22
CA PRO A 453 -7.33 -3.58 -1.44
C PRO A 453 -6.39 -4.28 -2.46
N ASN A 454 -5.38 -3.60 -2.98
CA ASN A 454 -4.57 -4.08 -4.11
C ASN A 454 -3.60 -5.21 -3.71
N THR A 455 -3.04 -5.14 -2.52
CA THR A 455 -2.16 -6.17 -1.94
C THR A 455 -2.24 -6.17 -0.41
N HIS A 456 -1.96 -7.33 0.18
CA HIS A 456 -1.82 -7.52 1.63
C HIS A 456 -0.36 -7.48 2.10
N ALA A 457 0.54 -6.96 1.28
CA ALA A 457 1.95 -6.86 1.63
C ALA A 457 2.17 -5.83 2.74
N LYS A 458 2.69 -6.27 3.87
CA LYS A 458 3.19 -5.38 4.93
C LYS A 458 4.48 -4.74 4.47
N THR A 459 4.61 -3.44 4.67
CA THR A 459 5.75 -2.65 4.21
C THR A 459 6.39 -1.83 5.32
N CYS A 460 7.66 -1.51 5.12
CA CYS A 460 8.39 -0.52 5.89
C CYS A 460 8.88 0.60 4.99
N ILE A 461 8.97 1.78 5.53
CA ILE A 461 9.74 2.91 5.00
C ILE A 461 11.12 2.84 5.63
N ALA A 462 12.18 2.85 4.82
CA ALA A 462 13.54 2.95 5.32
C ALA A 462 14.27 4.18 4.75
N ILE A 463 15.01 4.85 5.61
CA ILE A 463 15.88 5.96 5.23
C ILE A 463 17.32 5.53 5.46
N LEU A 464 18.09 5.54 4.37
CA LEU A 464 19.49 5.15 4.38
C LEU A 464 20.37 6.31 3.91
N THR A 465 21.52 6.48 4.54
CA THR A 465 22.57 7.41 4.07
C THR A 465 23.77 6.62 3.59
N LYS A 466 24.13 6.74 2.30
CA LYS A 466 25.30 6.05 1.72
C LYS A 466 26.57 6.51 2.39
N PHE A 467 27.46 5.57 2.75
CA PHE A 467 28.77 5.92 3.28
C PHE A 467 29.62 6.65 2.21
N GLY A 468 30.41 7.63 2.67
CA GLY A 468 31.41 8.30 1.86
C GLY A 468 32.81 7.73 2.13
N ASN A 469 33.77 8.08 1.28
CA ASN A 469 35.17 7.67 1.44
C ASN A 469 35.81 8.18 2.75
N ASP A 470 35.28 9.28 3.30
CA ASP A 470 35.77 9.95 4.51
C ASP A 470 34.84 9.81 5.73
N CYS A 471 33.69 9.15 5.57
CA CYS A 471 32.79 8.89 6.69
C CYS A 471 33.39 7.79 7.57
N LYS A 472 33.96 8.19 8.69
CA LYS A 472 34.16 7.26 9.82
C LYS A 472 32.75 6.76 10.20
N ILE A 473 32.54 5.46 10.07
CA ILE A 473 31.37 4.79 10.59
C ILE A 473 31.37 5.11 12.09
N GLU A 474 30.45 5.93 12.57
CA GLU A 474 30.18 5.99 13.99
C GLU A 474 29.68 4.60 14.36
N ASP A 475 30.48 3.83 15.11
CA ASP A 475 30.21 2.41 15.39
C ASP A 475 28.86 2.20 16.10
N ASP A 476 28.30 3.23 16.72
CA ASP A 476 27.04 3.16 17.47
C ASP A 476 26.11 4.36 17.24
N HIS A 477 25.63 4.52 16.02
CA HIS A 477 24.67 5.59 15.68
C HIS A 477 23.24 5.24 16.16
N THR A 478 22.43 6.27 16.32
CA THR A 478 21.03 6.17 16.73
C THR A 478 20.12 6.07 15.50
N ILE A 479 19.19 5.12 15.53
CA ILE A 479 18.20 4.86 14.49
C ILE A 479 16.84 5.29 15.01
N PHE A 480 16.12 6.13 14.23
CA PHE A 480 14.73 6.46 14.54
C PHE A 480 13.82 5.33 14.11
N MET A 481 12.91 4.92 14.99
CA MET A 481 11.94 3.86 14.71
C MET A 481 10.52 4.31 15.03
N ALA A 482 9.56 3.90 14.20
CA ALA A 482 8.14 4.12 14.42
C ALA A 482 7.29 2.99 13.79
N ALA A 483 6.09 2.80 14.31
CA ALA A 483 5.12 1.84 13.77
C ALA A 483 3.75 2.49 13.67
N ALA A 484 3.29 2.79 12.46
CA ALA A 484 1.95 3.29 12.20
C ALA A 484 0.91 2.17 12.35
N LYS A 485 -0.19 2.44 13.03
CA LYS A 485 -1.37 1.57 13.11
C LYS A 485 -2.43 1.97 12.10
N TRP A 486 -2.46 3.26 11.71
CA TRP A 486 -3.45 3.85 10.83
C TRP A 486 -2.77 4.66 9.73
N CYS A 487 -3.34 4.63 8.53
CA CYS A 487 -2.79 5.32 7.35
C CYS A 487 -3.79 6.22 6.61
N GLY A 488 -4.92 6.58 7.24
CA GLY A 488 -5.93 7.49 6.67
C GLY A 488 -7.00 6.80 5.84
N HIS A 489 -6.92 5.47 5.63
CA HIS A 489 -7.96 4.70 4.93
C HIS A 489 -8.09 3.28 5.49
N ASP A 490 -9.24 2.65 5.20
CA ASP A 490 -9.53 1.26 5.59
C ASP A 490 -9.05 0.25 4.54
N SER A 491 -9.24 -1.05 4.81
CA SER A 491 -8.87 -2.15 3.91
C SER A 491 -9.56 -2.13 2.53
N ARG A 492 -10.59 -1.33 2.34
CA ARG A 492 -11.29 -1.11 1.06
C ARG A 492 -10.80 0.13 0.33
N GLY A 493 -9.85 0.88 0.92
CA GLY A 493 -9.36 2.14 0.39
C GLY A 493 -10.31 3.33 0.64
N LEU A 494 -11.24 3.22 1.60
CA LEU A 494 -12.14 4.31 1.99
C LEU A 494 -11.47 5.16 3.07
N GLU A 495 -11.53 6.48 2.92
CA GLU A 495 -10.96 7.43 3.88
C GLU A 495 -11.57 7.26 5.28
N ILE A 496 -10.72 7.25 6.31
CA ILE A 496 -11.07 7.22 7.72
C ILE A 496 -10.33 8.34 8.46
N PRO A 497 -10.85 8.82 9.61
CA PRO A 497 -10.23 9.93 10.34
C PRO A 497 -8.98 9.57 11.15
N PHE A 498 -8.49 8.34 11.02
CA PHE A 498 -7.33 7.83 11.76
C PHE A 498 -6.12 7.75 10.83
N ASP A 499 -5.11 8.58 11.08
CA ASP A 499 -3.84 8.62 10.34
C ASP A 499 -2.69 8.95 11.30
N ASP A 500 -1.79 7.97 11.49
CA ASP A 500 -0.63 8.12 12.37
C ASP A 500 0.56 8.79 11.65
N ILE A 501 0.53 8.86 10.32
CA ILE A 501 1.66 9.32 9.51
C ILE A 501 2.06 10.77 9.85
N PRO A 502 1.13 11.74 9.98
CA PRO A 502 1.48 13.09 10.39
C PRO A 502 2.07 13.18 11.82
N LEU A 503 1.63 12.29 12.72
CA LEU A 503 2.16 12.24 14.08
C LEU A 503 3.60 11.72 14.12
N ILE A 504 3.90 10.70 13.29
CA ILE A 504 5.28 10.18 13.11
C ILE A 504 6.18 11.26 12.53
N GLU A 505 5.69 12.04 11.55
CA GLU A 505 6.42 13.19 11.00
C GLU A 505 6.78 14.21 12.08
N GLU A 506 5.82 14.56 12.95
CA GLU A 506 6.04 15.48 14.08
C GLU A 506 7.09 14.91 15.04
N ARG A 507 7.01 13.61 15.37
CA ARG A 507 7.99 12.93 16.24
C ARG A 507 9.39 12.97 15.65
N TYR A 508 9.52 12.71 14.34
CA TYR A 508 10.81 12.76 13.67
C TYR A 508 11.41 14.18 13.68
N LYS A 509 10.61 15.22 13.45
CA LYS A 509 11.05 16.63 13.54
C LYS A 509 11.58 16.97 14.92
N LYS A 510 10.87 16.55 16.00
CA LYS A 510 11.32 16.71 17.40
C LYS A 510 12.62 15.95 17.66
N TYR A 511 12.76 14.74 17.15
CA TYR A 511 14.02 13.99 17.22
C TYR A 511 15.17 14.77 16.57
N LYS A 512 14.97 15.30 15.38
CA LYS A 512 16.01 16.06 14.65
C LYS A 512 16.36 17.40 15.30
N SER A 513 15.41 18.06 15.96
CA SER A 513 15.68 19.30 16.73
C SER A 513 16.32 19.05 18.09
N GLY A 514 16.51 17.78 18.51
CA GLY A 514 17.05 17.43 19.83
C GLY A 514 16.05 17.61 20.97
N GLU A 515 14.77 17.79 20.67
CA GLU A 515 13.72 17.84 21.68
C GLU A 515 13.46 16.46 22.29
N LYS A 516 12.99 16.47 23.56
CA LYS A 516 12.66 15.22 24.26
C LYS A 516 11.48 14.52 23.58
N LEU A 517 11.70 13.30 23.11
CA LEU A 517 10.65 12.45 22.56
C LEU A 517 9.80 11.83 23.68
N LYS A 518 8.50 11.68 23.42
CA LYS A 518 7.68 10.70 24.11
C LYS A 518 7.94 9.35 23.43
N TYR A 519 8.54 8.42 24.17
CA TYR A 519 8.81 7.07 23.64
C TYR A 519 7.52 6.26 23.64
N ASP A 520 6.96 6.11 22.45
CA ASP A 520 5.79 5.27 22.14
C ASP A 520 5.97 4.67 20.74
N HIS A 521 5.00 3.88 20.25
CA HIS A 521 5.08 3.27 18.94
C HIS A 521 5.14 4.29 17.78
N LEU A 522 4.75 5.57 17.98
CA LEU A 522 4.80 6.62 16.96
C LEU A 522 6.19 7.26 16.81
N GLY A 523 7.11 6.99 17.73
CA GLY A 523 8.49 7.48 17.60
C GLY A 523 9.35 7.17 18.79
N PHE A 524 10.42 6.43 18.57
CA PHE A 524 11.46 6.12 19.54
C PHE A 524 12.80 5.96 18.82
N THR A 525 13.86 5.82 19.58
CA THR A 525 15.20 5.63 19.05
C THR A 525 15.85 4.39 19.63
N ILE A 526 16.67 3.73 18.84
CA ILE A 526 17.48 2.58 19.25
C ILE A 526 18.91 2.79 18.75
N LYS A 527 19.89 2.33 19.51
CA LYS A 527 21.28 2.33 19.06
C LYS A 527 21.55 1.16 18.13
N LYS A 528 22.48 1.34 17.19
CA LYS A 528 22.88 0.27 16.29
C LYS A 528 23.39 -0.98 17.04
N SER A 529 24.09 -0.78 18.16
CA SER A 529 24.57 -1.84 19.05
C SER A 529 23.46 -2.67 19.69
N ASP A 530 22.26 -2.11 19.83
CA ASP A 530 21.09 -2.78 20.42
C ASP A 530 20.25 -3.54 19.37
N ILE A 531 20.62 -3.45 18.11
CA ILE A 531 19.97 -4.20 17.03
C ILE A 531 20.33 -5.68 17.13
N VAL A 532 19.31 -6.49 17.36
CA VAL A 532 19.44 -7.94 17.51
C VAL A 532 19.37 -8.61 16.15
N ASP A 533 20.35 -9.40 15.80
CA ASP A 533 20.34 -10.32 14.65
C ASP A 533 20.00 -9.68 13.29
N SER A 534 20.37 -8.40 13.11
CA SER A 534 20.02 -7.56 11.94
C SER A 534 18.50 -7.43 11.72
N ILE A 535 17.70 -7.47 12.78
CA ILE A 535 16.26 -7.21 12.73
C ILE A 535 16.05 -5.70 12.86
N TYR A 536 15.55 -5.06 11.79
CA TYR A 536 15.26 -3.62 11.75
C TYR A 536 13.76 -3.32 11.78
N LEU A 537 12.95 -4.21 12.35
CA LEU A 537 11.51 -4.05 12.43
C LEU A 537 11.12 -3.26 13.68
N PRO A 538 10.55 -2.04 13.58
CA PRO A 538 10.21 -1.20 14.73
C PRO A 538 9.30 -1.88 15.76
N ILE A 539 8.31 -2.64 15.32
CA ILE A 539 7.36 -3.31 16.22
C ILE A 539 8.06 -4.31 17.15
N TYR A 540 9.21 -4.88 16.72
CA TYR A 540 10.00 -5.80 17.54
C TYR A 540 10.59 -5.13 18.79
N TYR A 541 10.92 -3.84 18.69
CA TYR A 541 11.54 -3.01 19.75
C TYR A 541 10.54 -2.10 20.45
N ASN A 542 9.24 -2.36 20.36
CA ASN A 542 8.21 -1.47 20.89
C ASN A 542 8.46 -1.11 22.35
N PRO A 543 8.74 0.18 22.66
CA PRO A 543 9.10 0.61 24.01
C PRO A 543 7.95 0.45 25.02
N GLU A 544 6.69 0.48 24.57
CA GLU A 544 5.52 0.30 25.43
C GLU A 544 5.48 -1.11 26.06
N ILE A 545 5.96 -2.13 25.33
CA ILE A 545 6.04 -3.50 25.85
C ILE A 545 7.14 -3.60 26.92
N ILE A 546 8.29 -2.96 26.66
CA ILE A 546 9.43 -2.95 27.58
C ILE A 546 9.03 -2.25 28.90
N GLU A 547 8.39 -1.07 28.80
CA GLU A 547 7.90 -0.31 29.94
C GLU A 547 6.87 -1.11 30.78
N GLN A 548 5.92 -1.78 30.08
CA GLN A 548 4.95 -2.63 30.75
C GLN A 548 5.61 -3.81 31.49
N LEU A 549 6.58 -4.48 30.86
CA LEU A 549 7.33 -5.55 31.52
C LEU A 549 8.09 -5.06 32.71
N ASP A 550 8.77 -3.91 32.61
CA ASP A 550 9.52 -3.35 33.73
C ASP A 550 8.60 -2.97 34.90
N SER A 551 7.40 -2.48 34.62
CA SER A 551 6.40 -2.18 35.67
C SER A 551 5.94 -3.41 36.45
N LEU A 552 6.03 -4.61 35.84
CA LEU A 552 5.65 -5.85 36.51
C LEU A 552 6.74 -6.42 37.44
N ARG A 553 7.99 -5.96 37.36
CA ARG A 553 9.12 -6.52 38.13
C ARG A 553 8.92 -6.50 39.65
N GLN A 554 8.09 -5.61 40.16
CA GLN A 554 7.80 -5.54 41.59
C GLN A 554 7.07 -6.79 42.09
N ASP A 555 6.04 -7.24 41.34
CA ASP A 555 5.12 -8.29 41.78
C ASP A 555 5.34 -9.62 41.05
N TYR A 556 6.16 -9.62 39.99
CA TYR A 556 6.36 -10.79 39.09
C TYR A 556 7.86 -11.04 38.87
N ASP A 557 8.21 -12.33 38.79
CA ASP A 557 9.48 -12.79 38.24
C ASP A 557 9.33 -12.86 36.72
N LEU A 558 10.14 -12.11 36.01
CA LEU A 558 10.16 -12.09 34.54
C LEU A 558 11.11 -13.17 34.06
N VAL A 559 10.55 -14.29 33.62
CA VAL A 559 11.33 -15.46 33.19
C VAL A 559 11.26 -15.61 31.66
N ARG A 560 12.41 -15.74 31.02
CA ARG A 560 12.46 -15.97 29.58
C ARG A 560 12.03 -17.39 29.25
N PHE A 561 11.15 -17.55 28.24
CA PHE A 561 10.66 -18.87 27.80
C PHE A 561 11.81 -19.78 27.38
N GLY A 562 12.84 -19.23 26.72
CA GLY A 562 14.03 -19.97 26.32
C GLY A 562 14.78 -20.58 27.50
N ASP A 563 14.89 -19.88 28.62
CA ASP A 563 15.59 -20.34 29.81
C ASP A 563 14.89 -21.59 30.40
N LEU A 564 13.56 -21.60 30.42
CA LEU A 564 12.78 -22.77 30.86
C LEU A 564 13.00 -24.00 29.96
N VAL A 565 13.24 -23.78 28.65
CA VAL A 565 13.55 -24.87 27.71
C VAL A 565 14.98 -25.36 27.91
N GLU A 566 15.94 -24.45 28.04
CA GLU A 566 17.37 -24.77 28.25
C GLU A 566 17.60 -25.53 29.58
N GLU A 567 16.87 -25.19 30.63
CA GLU A 567 16.87 -25.91 31.90
C GLU A 567 16.08 -27.23 31.88
N GLY A 568 15.43 -27.56 30.75
CA GLY A 568 14.62 -28.78 30.62
C GLY A 568 13.31 -28.80 31.42
N ILE A 569 12.92 -27.66 32.00
CA ILE A 569 11.67 -27.51 32.77
C ILE A 569 10.47 -27.67 31.86
N ILE A 570 10.56 -27.14 30.65
CA ILE A 570 9.59 -27.30 29.58
C ILE A 570 10.27 -27.87 28.32
N SER A 571 9.50 -28.54 27.48
CA SER A 571 9.97 -28.95 26.16
C SER A 571 9.01 -28.43 25.08
N ILE A 572 9.57 -28.18 23.89
CA ILE A 572 8.81 -27.69 22.75
C ILE A 572 9.14 -28.52 21.50
N SER A 573 8.10 -28.84 20.72
CA SER A 573 8.22 -29.51 19.43
C SER A 573 7.18 -28.97 18.46
N THR A 574 7.32 -29.25 17.16
CA THR A 574 6.35 -28.92 16.13
C THR A 574 5.70 -30.20 15.60
N GLY A 575 4.50 -30.06 15.05
CA GLY A 575 3.82 -31.15 14.37
C GLY A 575 4.41 -31.47 12.99
N ASP A 576 3.68 -32.26 12.23
CA ASP A 576 4.08 -32.73 10.90
C ASP A 576 3.10 -32.28 9.83
N GLU A 577 3.60 -32.12 8.60
CA GLU A 577 2.76 -31.96 7.43
C GLU A 577 2.36 -33.33 6.88
N VAL A 578 1.08 -33.47 6.59
CA VAL A 578 0.55 -34.59 5.82
C VAL A 578 0.03 -34.06 4.49
N GLY A 579 0.25 -34.79 3.40
CA GLY A 579 -0.22 -34.36 2.08
C GLY A 579 -1.75 -34.19 2.04
N LYS A 580 -2.26 -33.28 1.22
CA LYS A 580 -3.72 -33.05 1.09
C LYS A 580 -4.51 -34.31 0.76
N LEU A 581 -3.89 -35.29 0.10
CA LEU A 581 -4.50 -36.58 -0.22
C LEU A 581 -4.77 -37.44 1.04
N ALA A 582 -4.12 -37.15 2.15
CA ALA A 582 -4.35 -37.84 3.43
C ALA A 582 -5.59 -37.31 4.17
N TYR A 583 -6.15 -36.18 3.78
CA TYR A 583 -7.30 -35.58 4.43
C TYR A 583 -8.57 -36.38 4.17
N GLY A 584 -9.35 -36.64 5.22
CA GLY A 584 -10.58 -37.41 5.13
C GLY A 584 -10.39 -38.93 4.96
N THR A 585 -9.16 -39.44 5.13
CA THR A 585 -8.88 -40.90 4.97
C THR A 585 -9.23 -41.75 6.17
N GLY A 586 -9.65 -41.16 7.30
CA GLY A 586 -10.01 -41.89 8.52
C GLY A 586 -10.55 -40.98 9.63
N GLN A 587 -10.64 -41.55 10.82
CA GLN A 587 -11.30 -40.96 11.99
C GLN A 587 -10.35 -40.27 12.98
N ILE A 588 -9.04 -40.36 12.78
CA ILE A 588 -8.07 -39.73 13.70
C ILE A 588 -8.05 -38.23 13.46
N PRO A 589 -8.39 -37.37 14.43
CA PRO A 589 -8.43 -35.93 14.24
C PRO A 589 -7.07 -35.37 13.85
N PHE A 590 -7.02 -34.60 12.76
CA PHE A 590 -5.86 -33.81 12.36
C PHE A 590 -6.05 -32.35 12.76
N ILE A 591 -5.34 -31.93 13.81
CA ILE A 591 -5.49 -30.63 14.42
C ILE A 591 -4.66 -29.59 13.66
N ARG A 592 -5.35 -28.58 13.14
CA ARG A 592 -4.78 -27.45 12.43
C ARG A 592 -4.97 -26.16 13.22
N THR A 593 -4.39 -25.08 12.76
CA THR A 593 -4.49 -23.76 13.41
C THR A 593 -5.94 -23.30 13.64
N SER A 594 -6.86 -23.63 12.71
CA SER A 594 -8.28 -23.29 12.81
C SER A 594 -9.07 -24.14 13.83
N ASP A 595 -8.49 -25.24 14.30
CA ASP A 595 -9.14 -26.17 15.21
C ASP A 595 -8.82 -25.88 16.68
N ILE A 596 -8.04 -24.81 16.95
CA ILE A 596 -7.68 -24.32 18.28
C ILE A 596 -8.45 -23.04 18.58
N ALA A 597 -9.15 -23.00 19.69
CA ALA A 597 -9.84 -21.80 20.17
C ALA A 597 -10.08 -21.88 21.70
N ASN A 598 -10.01 -20.73 22.36
CA ASN A 598 -10.46 -20.62 23.77
C ASN A 598 -9.90 -21.69 24.73
N TRP A 599 -8.62 -22.02 24.62
CA TRP A 599 -7.90 -23.01 25.42
C TRP A 599 -8.32 -24.48 25.18
N GLU A 600 -9.11 -24.76 24.14
CA GLU A 600 -9.55 -26.11 23.81
C GLU A 600 -9.34 -26.43 22.34
N ILE A 601 -9.24 -27.70 22.02
CA ILE A 601 -9.35 -28.24 20.67
C ILE A 601 -10.83 -28.32 20.33
N LYS A 602 -11.26 -27.88 19.15
CA LYS A 602 -12.66 -27.99 18.71
C LYS A 602 -13.18 -29.42 18.76
N ILE A 603 -14.47 -29.55 19.02
CA ILE A 603 -15.12 -30.85 19.08
C ILE A 603 -15.18 -31.54 17.74
N ASP A 604 -15.21 -30.78 16.66
CA ASP A 604 -15.37 -31.16 15.26
C ASP A 604 -14.17 -30.67 14.40
N PRO A 605 -12.97 -31.25 14.55
CA PRO A 605 -11.85 -30.95 13.67
C PRO A 605 -12.21 -31.27 12.21
N LYS A 606 -11.91 -30.34 11.31
CA LYS A 606 -12.34 -30.44 9.90
C LYS A 606 -11.75 -31.61 9.14
N GLN A 607 -10.64 -32.18 9.60
CA GLN A 607 -9.92 -33.23 8.88
C GLN A 607 -9.67 -34.43 9.78
N GLY A 608 -9.84 -35.64 9.21
CA GLY A 608 -9.49 -36.90 9.82
C GLY A 608 -8.43 -37.62 8.99
N LEU A 609 -7.60 -38.43 9.66
CA LEU A 609 -6.53 -39.24 9.06
C LEU A 609 -6.73 -40.70 9.32
N SER A 610 -6.11 -41.56 8.48
CA SER A 610 -6.13 -43.01 8.65
C SER A 610 -5.31 -43.43 9.89
N GLU A 611 -5.62 -44.63 10.38
CA GLU A 611 -4.91 -45.28 11.50
C GLU A 611 -3.43 -45.53 11.18
N GLU A 612 -3.11 -45.79 9.92
CA GLU A 612 -1.73 -46.00 9.45
C GLU A 612 -0.90 -44.74 9.61
N ILE A 613 -1.45 -43.58 9.20
CA ILE A 613 -0.77 -42.29 9.36
C ILE A 613 -0.58 -41.97 10.85
N TYR A 614 -1.62 -42.18 11.66
CA TYR A 614 -1.51 -41.97 13.10
C TYR A 614 -0.41 -42.85 13.70
N THR A 615 -0.37 -44.15 13.36
CA THR A 615 0.60 -45.11 13.87
C THR A 615 2.03 -44.71 13.49
N SER A 616 2.22 -44.12 12.29
CA SER A 616 3.54 -43.65 11.84
C SER A 616 4.03 -42.39 12.58
N LEU A 617 3.11 -41.57 13.11
CA LEU A 617 3.43 -40.27 13.72
C LEU A 617 3.27 -40.24 15.24
N LYS A 618 2.52 -41.15 15.83
CA LYS A 618 2.17 -41.14 17.27
C LYS A 618 3.38 -41.10 18.21
N GLU A 619 4.43 -41.87 17.90
CA GLU A 619 5.64 -41.88 18.73
C GLU A 619 6.46 -40.61 18.57
N LYS A 620 6.56 -40.09 17.34
CA LYS A 620 7.27 -38.86 17.05
C LYS A 620 6.59 -37.65 17.68
N GLN A 621 5.28 -37.55 17.58
CA GLN A 621 4.50 -36.43 18.14
C GLN A 621 4.28 -36.59 19.64
N ASP A 622 4.16 -37.82 20.19
CA ASP A 622 4.02 -38.16 21.61
C ASP A 622 3.07 -37.15 22.33
N VAL A 623 1.78 -37.14 21.90
CA VAL A 623 0.79 -36.24 22.47
C VAL A 623 0.25 -36.82 23.79
N ARG A 624 0.31 -36.00 24.85
CA ARG A 624 -0.18 -36.43 26.19
C ARG A 624 -1.17 -35.41 26.72
N ALA A 625 -1.98 -35.85 27.67
CA ALA A 625 -2.85 -34.94 28.43
C ALA A 625 -2.04 -33.84 29.10
N TYR A 626 -2.60 -32.61 29.07
CA TYR A 626 -2.01 -31.39 29.59
C TYR A 626 -0.84 -30.80 28.77
N ASP A 627 -0.53 -31.38 27.60
CA ASP A 627 0.28 -30.67 26.60
C ASP A 627 -0.46 -29.45 26.11
N ILE A 628 0.26 -28.36 25.86
CA ILE A 628 -0.30 -27.11 25.32
C ILE A 628 0.02 -27.08 23.82
N LEU A 629 -1.00 -27.05 22.97
CA LEU A 629 -0.86 -26.75 21.55
C LEU A 629 -0.99 -25.22 21.36
N MET A 630 -0.03 -24.62 20.68
CA MET A 630 -0.04 -23.18 20.40
C MET A 630 0.18 -22.91 18.93
N VAL A 631 -0.64 -22.04 18.36
CA VAL A 631 -0.49 -21.63 16.94
C VAL A 631 0.82 -20.92 16.73
N LYS A 632 1.65 -21.46 15.82
CA LYS A 632 2.97 -20.98 15.44
C LYS A 632 2.92 -20.02 14.25
N ASP A 633 2.14 -20.41 13.24
CA ASP A 633 2.06 -19.75 11.94
C ASP A 633 0.60 -19.44 11.57
N GLY A 634 0.36 -18.27 10.97
CA GLY A 634 -0.97 -17.81 10.54
C GLY A 634 -1.09 -16.30 10.64
N THR A 635 -2.20 -15.73 10.20
CA THR A 635 -2.35 -14.25 10.19
C THR A 635 -2.90 -13.73 11.53
N TYR A 636 -4.03 -14.29 12.00
CA TYR A 636 -4.72 -13.76 13.20
C TYR A 636 -4.68 -14.67 14.42
N LEU A 637 -4.25 -15.90 14.25
CA LEU A 637 -4.34 -16.94 15.28
C LEU A 637 -3.01 -17.19 16.02
N VAL A 638 -1.90 -16.61 15.55
CA VAL A 638 -0.58 -16.82 16.17
C VAL A 638 -0.63 -16.54 17.67
N GLY A 639 -0.14 -17.49 18.47
CA GLY A 639 -0.18 -17.42 19.92
C GLY A 639 -1.50 -17.88 20.56
N THR A 640 -2.49 -18.36 19.77
CA THR A 640 -3.68 -19.00 20.32
C THR A 640 -3.31 -20.36 20.87
N CYS A 641 -3.71 -20.63 22.13
CA CYS A 641 -3.37 -21.85 22.83
C CYS A 641 -4.60 -22.74 23.07
N ALA A 642 -4.37 -24.06 23.09
CA ALA A 642 -5.29 -25.07 23.58
C ALA A 642 -4.54 -26.07 24.45
N MET A 643 -5.19 -26.58 25.50
CA MET A 643 -4.64 -27.66 26.30
C MET A 643 -5.28 -28.98 25.86
N VAL A 644 -4.45 -30.00 25.68
CA VAL A 644 -4.89 -31.34 25.33
C VAL A 644 -5.60 -31.97 26.54
N SER A 645 -6.85 -32.40 26.38
CA SER A 645 -7.57 -33.14 27.43
C SER A 645 -7.23 -34.64 27.39
N GLU A 646 -7.57 -35.35 28.47
CA GLU A 646 -7.39 -36.80 28.53
C GLU A 646 -8.12 -37.53 27.38
N ASN A 647 -9.24 -36.99 26.93
CA ASN A 647 -10.03 -37.52 25.83
C ASN A 647 -9.53 -37.13 24.43
N ASP A 648 -8.60 -36.15 24.33
CA ASP A 648 -8.11 -35.63 23.07
C ASP A 648 -6.65 -36.03 22.79
N THR A 649 -6.12 -37.08 23.41
CA THR A 649 -4.72 -37.52 23.25
C THR A 649 -4.47 -38.29 21.95
N ARG A 650 -5.53 -38.85 21.34
CA ARG A 650 -5.43 -39.62 20.09
C ARG A 650 -5.64 -38.71 18.89
N ILE A 651 -4.68 -37.85 18.64
CA ILE A 651 -4.68 -36.86 17.58
C ILE A 651 -3.33 -36.82 16.84
N VAL A 652 -3.34 -36.24 15.64
CA VAL A 652 -2.14 -35.75 14.93
C VAL A 652 -2.27 -34.25 14.80
N PHE A 653 -1.22 -33.50 15.00
CA PHE A 653 -1.23 -32.04 14.84
C PHE A 653 -0.25 -31.54 13.77
N GLN A 654 -0.64 -30.44 13.10
CA GLN A 654 0.05 -29.86 11.96
C GLN A 654 1.35 -29.16 12.37
N SER A 655 2.31 -29.05 11.44
CA SER A 655 3.60 -28.35 11.60
C SER A 655 3.46 -26.85 11.97
N HIS A 656 2.31 -26.23 11.69
CA HIS A 656 1.97 -24.86 12.08
C HIS A 656 1.57 -24.68 13.55
N LEU A 657 1.70 -25.76 14.35
CA LEU A 657 1.47 -25.74 15.78
C LEU A 657 2.74 -26.11 16.54
N TYR A 658 2.97 -25.44 17.67
CA TYR A 658 3.87 -25.93 18.71
C TYR A 658 3.11 -26.87 19.64
N LYS A 659 3.79 -27.91 20.15
CA LYS A 659 3.42 -28.63 21.35
C LYS A 659 4.41 -28.26 22.44
N ILE A 660 3.90 -27.72 23.54
CA ILE A 660 4.67 -27.28 24.72
C ILE A 660 4.27 -28.19 25.87
N ARG A 661 5.24 -28.83 26.50
CA ARG A 661 5.05 -29.75 27.63
C ARG A 661 5.80 -29.25 28.85
N CYS A 662 5.15 -29.24 30.00
CA CYS A 662 5.81 -29.07 31.29
C CYS A 662 6.42 -30.41 31.72
N ASN A 663 7.75 -30.47 31.88
CA ASN A 663 8.44 -31.69 32.34
C ASN A 663 8.61 -31.70 33.86
N ASP A 664 8.67 -30.52 34.50
CA ASP A 664 8.75 -30.31 35.93
C ASP A 664 7.55 -29.48 36.43
N HIS A 665 6.52 -30.17 36.90
CA HIS A 665 5.26 -29.55 37.35
C HIS A 665 5.40 -28.77 38.66
N GLU A 666 6.44 -29.03 39.45
CA GLU A 666 6.70 -28.27 40.69
C GLU A 666 7.25 -26.90 40.39
N LYS A 667 8.12 -26.80 39.38
CA LYS A 667 8.67 -25.53 38.91
C LYS A 667 7.69 -24.77 38.04
N VAL A 668 7.06 -25.43 37.06
CA VAL A 668 6.09 -24.81 36.13
C VAL A 668 4.87 -25.70 35.97
N ASN A 669 3.79 -25.27 36.59
CA ASN A 669 2.50 -25.94 36.46
C ASN A 669 1.87 -25.68 35.07
N PRO A 670 1.37 -26.70 34.33
CA PRO A 670 0.81 -26.52 32.97
C PRO A 670 -0.38 -25.56 32.90
N TRP A 671 -1.20 -25.50 33.95
CA TRP A 671 -2.33 -24.56 34.03
C TRP A 671 -1.85 -23.12 34.14
N LEU A 672 -0.82 -22.88 34.94
CA LEU A 672 -0.20 -21.57 35.05
C LEU A 672 0.45 -21.18 33.72
N LEU A 673 1.18 -22.09 33.07
CA LEU A 673 1.83 -21.82 31.80
C LEU A 673 0.80 -21.45 30.71
N LEU A 674 -0.34 -22.13 30.63
CA LEU A 674 -1.42 -21.80 29.70
C LEU A 674 -1.95 -20.37 29.93
N ALA A 675 -2.15 -19.98 31.21
CA ALA A 675 -2.57 -18.65 31.56
C ALA A 675 -1.54 -17.59 31.14
N LEU A 676 -0.24 -17.83 31.44
CA LEU A 676 0.86 -16.93 31.11
C LEU A 676 1.02 -16.74 29.58
N LEU A 677 0.99 -17.83 28.81
CA LEU A 677 1.03 -17.75 27.33
C LEU A 677 -0.18 -17.02 26.73
N SER A 678 -1.29 -16.99 27.46
CA SER A 678 -2.53 -16.36 27.00
C SER A 678 -2.73 -14.93 27.54
N CYS A 679 -1.89 -14.46 28.47
CA CYS A 679 -2.06 -13.15 29.08
C CYS A 679 -1.75 -12.00 28.12
N PRO A 680 -2.34 -10.80 28.30
CA PRO A 680 -2.23 -9.68 27.35
C PRO A 680 -0.80 -9.28 27.02
N ILE A 681 0.09 -9.17 28.02
CA ILE A 681 1.49 -8.74 27.79
C ILE A 681 2.29 -9.77 26.98
N VAL A 682 2.03 -11.08 27.15
CA VAL A 682 2.69 -12.12 26.34
C VAL A 682 2.11 -12.13 24.93
N LYS A 683 0.80 -11.92 24.74
CA LYS A 683 0.20 -11.75 23.41
C LYS A 683 0.73 -10.52 22.67
N GLN A 684 0.99 -9.42 23.37
CA GLN A 684 1.65 -8.25 22.78
C GLN A 684 3.07 -8.57 22.32
N GLN A 685 3.86 -9.29 23.14
CA GLN A 685 5.19 -9.76 22.75
C GLN A 685 5.12 -10.69 21.52
N ILE A 686 4.15 -11.62 21.46
CA ILE A 686 3.97 -12.51 20.32
C ILE A 686 3.72 -11.69 19.04
N ARG A 687 2.83 -10.69 19.10
CA ARG A 687 2.55 -9.81 17.96
C ARG A 687 3.77 -9.00 17.52
N ALA A 688 4.58 -8.54 18.48
CA ALA A 688 5.82 -7.81 18.18
C ALA A 688 6.90 -8.69 17.58
N LYS A 689 6.90 -9.99 17.87
CA LYS A 689 7.92 -10.96 17.46
C LYS A 689 7.49 -11.88 16.33
N GLN A 690 6.26 -11.79 15.84
CA GLN A 690 5.83 -12.49 14.63
C GLN A 690 6.26 -11.69 13.38
N PHE A 691 6.86 -12.36 12.42
CA PHE A 691 7.32 -11.76 11.17
C PHE A 691 6.64 -12.39 9.97
N THR A 692 6.35 -11.58 8.98
CA THR A 692 5.73 -12.05 7.74
C THR A 692 6.76 -12.80 6.89
N GLN A 693 6.46 -14.06 6.57
CA GLN A 693 7.14 -14.83 5.51
C GLN A 693 6.16 -14.92 4.32
N ASP A 694 6.49 -14.24 3.24
CA ASP A 694 5.60 -14.07 2.09
C ASP A 694 4.22 -13.46 2.47
N ILE A 695 3.25 -14.29 2.83
CA ILE A 695 1.87 -13.89 3.19
C ILE A 695 1.49 -14.36 4.60
N ILE A 696 2.31 -15.21 5.24
CA ILE A 696 1.99 -15.84 6.52
C ILE A 696 2.91 -15.31 7.61
N ASP A 697 2.32 -14.83 8.70
CA ASP A 697 3.07 -14.43 9.89
C ASP A 697 3.52 -15.69 10.65
N THR A 698 4.78 -15.69 11.10
CA THR A 698 5.36 -16.77 11.89
C THR A 698 6.08 -16.25 13.13
N LEU A 699 5.93 -16.93 14.25
CA LEU A 699 6.71 -16.68 15.46
C LEU A 699 8.08 -17.38 15.39
N GLY A 700 8.17 -18.55 14.77
CA GLY A 700 9.40 -19.30 14.58
C GLY A 700 10.18 -19.49 15.89
N ARG A 701 11.52 -19.39 15.84
CA ARG A 701 12.36 -19.50 17.03
C ARG A 701 12.23 -18.34 18.02
N ARG A 702 11.57 -17.26 17.66
CA ARG A 702 11.38 -16.10 18.55
C ARG A 702 10.45 -16.37 19.74
N ILE A 703 9.78 -17.52 19.78
CA ILE A 703 9.07 -17.99 20.99
C ILE A 703 10.02 -18.08 22.19
N TYR A 704 11.30 -18.42 21.98
CA TYR A 704 12.33 -18.50 23.06
C TYR A 704 12.64 -17.13 23.68
N GLU A 705 12.30 -16.04 23.01
CA GLU A 705 12.52 -14.67 23.48
C GLU A 705 11.36 -14.12 24.32
N LEU A 706 10.23 -14.83 24.39
CA LEU A 706 9.08 -14.39 25.19
C LEU A 706 9.44 -14.34 26.67
N VAL A 707 9.02 -13.27 27.33
CA VAL A 707 9.19 -13.07 28.75
C VAL A 707 7.85 -13.34 29.44
N LEU A 708 7.82 -14.34 30.31
CA LEU A 708 6.64 -14.78 31.04
C LEU A 708 6.63 -14.18 32.47
N PRO A 709 5.57 -13.44 32.87
CA PRO A 709 5.47 -12.83 34.21
C PRO A 709 4.91 -13.81 35.24
N PHE A 710 5.78 -14.53 35.94
CA PHE A 710 5.39 -15.43 37.02
C PHE A 710 5.07 -14.64 38.29
N PRO A 711 3.87 -14.73 38.88
CA PRO A 711 3.57 -14.05 40.11
C PRO A 711 4.57 -14.46 41.26
N LYS A 712 5.18 -13.53 42.00
CA LYS A 712 6.04 -13.83 43.12
C LYS A 712 5.25 -14.43 44.28
N ASN A 713 4.02 -13.95 44.46
CA ASN A 713 3.10 -14.43 45.47
C ASN A 713 2.60 -15.85 45.16
N LYS A 714 2.88 -16.82 46.03
CA LYS A 714 2.49 -18.21 45.90
C LYS A 714 0.97 -18.41 45.91
N ASP A 715 0.25 -17.68 46.73
CA ASP A 715 -1.20 -17.78 46.84
C ASP A 715 -1.87 -17.34 45.56
N LYS A 716 -1.36 -16.28 44.91
CA LYS A 716 -1.81 -15.82 43.61
C LYS A 716 -1.51 -16.84 42.50
N ARG A 717 -0.37 -17.56 42.55
CA ARG A 717 -0.10 -18.68 41.63
C ARG A 717 -1.15 -19.78 41.77
N ILE A 718 -1.46 -20.19 43.00
CA ILE A 718 -2.45 -21.23 43.29
C ILE A 718 -3.84 -20.78 42.85
N GLU A 719 -4.22 -19.55 43.11
CA GLU A 719 -5.49 -18.98 42.66
C GLU A 719 -5.64 -19.07 41.14
N ILE A 720 -4.62 -18.61 40.38
CA ILE A 720 -4.63 -18.68 38.90
C ILE A 720 -4.75 -20.13 38.42
N ILE A 721 -3.99 -21.06 39.00
CA ILE A 721 -4.03 -22.48 38.66
C ILE A 721 -5.45 -23.01 38.84
N ASN A 722 -6.06 -22.77 40.01
CA ASN A 722 -7.40 -23.26 40.34
C ASN A 722 -8.46 -22.68 39.39
N MET A 723 -8.37 -21.40 39.04
CA MET A 723 -9.28 -20.74 38.13
C MET A 723 -9.17 -21.36 36.72
N VAL A 724 -7.96 -21.56 36.21
CA VAL A 724 -7.74 -22.16 34.88
C VAL A 724 -8.22 -23.61 34.85
N GLN A 725 -7.91 -24.40 35.88
CA GLN A 725 -8.43 -25.77 36.01
C GLN A 725 -9.96 -25.82 36.02
N GLN A 726 -10.59 -24.91 36.77
CA GLN A 726 -12.05 -24.84 36.82
C GLN A 726 -12.66 -24.52 35.44
N VAL A 727 -12.10 -23.59 34.71
CA VAL A 727 -12.53 -23.23 33.35
C VAL A 727 -12.38 -24.45 32.43
N PHE A 728 -11.21 -25.09 32.45
CA PHE A 728 -10.94 -26.26 31.61
C PHE A 728 -11.87 -27.43 31.90
N ASN A 729 -12.07 -27.77 33.19
CA ASN A 729 -12.95 -28.87 33.59
C ASN A 729 -14.40 -28.64 33.14
N LYS A 730 -14.93 -27.43 33.33
CA LYS A 730 -16.28 -27.07 32.87
C LYS A 730 -16.41 -27.15 31.34
N ARG A 731 -15.39 -26.73 30.58
CA ARG A 731 -15.37 -26.83 29.12
C ARG A 731 -15.31 -28.28 28.64
N ASN A 732 -14.48 -29.11 29.27
CA ASN A 732 -14.41 -30.54 29.00
C ASN A 732 -15.73 -31.26 29.32
N GLU A 733 -16.36 -30.91 30.43
CA GLU A 733 -17.68 -31.43 30.79
C GLU A 733 -18.73 -31.08 29.72
N ALA A 734 -18.79 -29.79 29.33
CA ALA A 734 -19.71 -29.35 28.27
C ALA A 734 -19.42 -30.04 26.93
N LYS A 735 -18.16 -30.21 26.56
CA LYS A 735 -17.72 -30.90 25.34
C LYS A 735 -18.13 -32.39 25.36
N ASN A 736 -18.00 -33.06 26.52
CA ASN A 736 -18.38 -34.44 26.68
C ASN A 736 -19.91 -34.62 26.64
N ILE A 737 -20.67 -33.71 27.23
CA ILE A 737 -22.14 -33.68 27.14
C ILE A 737 -22.56 -33.51 25.67
N MET A 738 -21.95 -32.59 24.92
CA MET A 738 -22.22 -32.41 23.49
C MET A 738 -21.94 -33.70 22.71
N ARG A 739 -20.78 -34.35 22.91
CA ARG A 739 -20.42 -35.60 22.24
C ARG A 739 -21.45 -36.70 22.54
N SER A 740 -21.81 -36.92 23.81
CA SER A 740 -22.80 -37.92 24.21
C SER A 740 -24.19 -37.61 23.66
N THR A 741 -24.60 -36.34 23.63
CA THR A 741 -25.88 -35.94 23.07
C THR A 741 -25.97 -36.24 21.57
N LEU A 742 -24.91 -35.90 20.82
CA LEU A 742 -24.86 -36.19 19.37
C LEU A 742 -24.89 -37.69 19.07
N LEU A 743 -24.16 -38.50 19.84
CA LEU A 743 -24.17 -39.95 19.72
C LEU A 743 -25.54 -40.57 20.05
N ASN A 744 -26.28 -39.98 21.00
CA ASN A 744 -27.62 -40.46 21.35
C ASN A 744 -28.68 -40.13 20.30
N ILE A 745 -28.51 -39.04 19.55
CA ILE A 745 -29.41 -38.64 18.45
C ILE A 745 -29.21 -39.55 17.24
N THR A 746 -27.96 -39.95 16.98
CA THR A 746 -27.62 -40.79 15.82
C THR A 746 -26.92 -42.08 16.29
N PRO A 747 -27.64 -43.18 16.51
CA PRO A 747 -27.02 -44.44 16.95
C PRO A 747 -26.01 -44.96 15.93
N VAL A 748 -24.82 -45.29 16.39
CA VAL A 748 -23.64 -45.70 15.59
C VAL A 748 -23.88 -46.92 14.70
N HIS A 749 -24.90 -47.75 14.96
CA HIS A 749 -25.20 -48.96 14.18
C HIS A 749 -25.60 -48.74 12.71
N SER A 750 -25.87 -47.51 12.29
CA SER A 750 -26.19 -47.16 10.89
C SER A 750 -25.00 -46.58 10.08
N PHE A 751 -23.81 -46.43 10.68
CA PHE A 751 -22.66 -45.75 10.06
C PHE A 751 -21.43 -46.61 9.78
N GLU A 752 -21.45 -47.90 10.15
CA GLU A 752 -20.34 -48.84 9.85
C GLU A 752 -20.15 -49.10 8.33
N GLU A 753 -21.15 -48.75 7.49
CA GLU A 753 -21.07 -48.90 6.04
C GLU A 753 -20.74 -47.60 5.26
N ASN A 754 -20.72 -46.43 5.92
CA ASN A 754 -20.38 -45.15 5.25
C ASN A 754 -19.29 -44.39 6.01
N ASN A 755 -18.11 -44.36 5.44
CA ASN A 755 -16.84 -43.82 5.96
C ASN A 755 -16.79 -42.31 6.22
N ASN A 756 -17.88 -41.62 6.57
CA ASN A 756 -17.88 -40.15 6.64
C ASN A 756 -18.62 -39.57 7.86
N PHE A 757 -18.26 -40.02 9.07
CA PHE A 757 -18.82 -39.41 10.29
C PHE A 757 -18.33 -37.98 10.53
N LEU A 758 -17.12 -37.65 10.12
CA LEU A 758 -16.53 -36.28 10.28
C LEU A 758 -17.00 -35.28 9.24
N THR A 759 -17.68 -35.68 8.18
CA THR A 759 -18.23 -34.79 7.15
C THR A 759 -19.68 -34.37 7.40
N LEU A 760 -20.33 -34.94 8.39
CA LEU A 760 -21.75 -34.69 8.73
C LEU A 760 -21.93 -33.86 10.03
N ILE A 761 -20.87 -33.61 10.79
CA ILE A 761 -20.82 -32.70 11.92
C ILE A 761 -19.79 -31.61 11.60
#